data_9ed656282c8142ebb9833ba8217bda06
#
_entry.id   9ed656282c8142ebb9833ba8217bda06
#
_cell.length_a   1.000
_cell.length_b   1.000
_cell.length_c   1.000
_cell.angle_alpha   90.00
_cell.angle_beta   90.00
_cell.angle_gamma   90.00
#
_symmetry.space_group_name_H-M   'P 1'
#
loop_
_entity.id
_entity.type
_entity.pdbx_description
1 polymer ?
#
loop_
_entity_poly.entity_id
_entity_poly.type
_entity_poly.pdbx_seq_one_letter_code
_entity_poly.pdbx_strand_id
1 'polypeptide(L)'
;ASAASVLVSKRSSAASSRPVADSQPSGASEAARPSCPGAGGDEAASEQAVAAARQTDARRPTASGAAWPHPLHVGEQLSRLAALRGGSGGHADVATWAAATLDDFEAVLDTGGPRQPAAAEMLLRLGEDAEAGLQIADGLEDREVATEVRRAALAVGRRASVWRAAATACSDAASSPPPPGLDGLAASLAPLGFESATGRLLAALERFETSTDAAEAAVVRAALEAMGAFEGMAPRGATRAVADHSLAPNVRVTVHERFVSRLLPDTTVETGPLHDFILGRPVTGTRTVEQSLSLRFIPDPEAIRAELFVNGEVASRTVTESGPVAFHSRGAATFTVRKPLVVSAAGIDIGAALGTASNRTQLATIQTSFDSVPIMGSLVRTIARNQHDENRQAASREVNERIILRACREVDRQAEPQFASAAERVRQRVWEPLVQLGLEPTPVVLSTSSGVATARLRLAGRDQLAAHTPRPKPPGDALLAVQVHESAANNAVARLGLSGRRFALEDLVTTVAARLGVEPHVPDDLPEHVAVSFAAAEPIRVTCQDGLVHVHVTLDSLESSRRSWYDIVAHVAYRPVVDGMQVCLEREGPVQLSGPGHQGRMEIALRTIFGKIFAKERRIPLLPEGMASNPRLADLRAVQAVATDGWLALALAPTTTAGVSAAPATATGAPAQRLLRRR
;
A
#
# COMPACT_ATOMS: atom_id res chain seq x y z
N ALA A 1 -11.35 8.09 9.71
CA ALA A 1 -11.58 8.70 11.05
C ALA A 1 -13.05 9.03 11.27
N SER A 2 -13.80 9.34 10.22
CA SER A 2 -15.24 9.66 10.35
C SER A 2 -16.16 8.44 10.57
N ALA A 3 -15.69 7.22 10.35
CA ALA A 3 -16.51 6.01 10.43
C ALA A 3 -16.73 5.51 11.87
N ALA A 4 -15.88 5.89 12.80
CA ALA A 4 -15.99 5.46 14.20
C ALA A 4 -16.90 6.35 15.06
N SER A 5 -17.12 7.61 14.67
CA SER A 5 -17.97 8.56 15.42
C SER A 5 -19.47 8.42 15.19
N VAL A 6 -19.92 7.63 14.22
CA VAL A 6 -21.36 7.53 13.84
C VAL A 6 -22.11 6.46 14.63
N LEU A 7 -21.41 5.65 15.44
CA LEU A 7 -22.04 4.57 16.20
C LEU A 7 -22.95 5.02 17.37
N VAL A 8 -22.94 6.29 17.75
CA VAL A 8 -23.60 6.75 19.00
C VAL A 8 -24.80 7.65 18.80
N SER A 9 -25.14 8.11 17.59
CA SER A 9 -26.27 9.04 17.45
C SER A 9 -27.16 8.74 16.25
N LYS A 10 -28.24 8.03 16.48
CA LYS A 10 -29.60 8.27 15.96
C LYS A 10 -30.58 7.21 16.45
N ARG A 11 -31.21 7.50 17.54
CA ARG A 11 -32.60 7.05 17.82
C ARG A 11 -33.47 8.27 17.75
N SER A 12 -34.43 8.31 16.84
CA SER A 12 -35.84 8.63 17.15
C SER A 12 -36.69 8.70 15.88
N SER A 13 -37.90 8.13 15.99
CA SER A 13 -39.15 8.41 15.25
C SER A 13 -39.30 7.67 13.90
N ALA A 14 -39.96 6.61 13.84
CA ALA A 14 -41.34 6.13 13.96
C ALA A 14 -42.29 6.58 12.84
N ALA A 15 -42.84 5.54 12.23
CA ALA A 15 -44.22 5.34 11.80
C ALA A 15 -44.66 5.76 10.39
N SER A 16 -45.11 4.73 9.70
CA SER A 16 -46.41 4.61 8.98
C SER A 16 -46.48 5.09 7.53
N SER A 17 -46.62 4.21 6.60
CA SER A 17 -47.82 3.72 5.92
C SER A 17 -47.53 3.22 4.50
N ARG A 18 -47.94 1.98 4.23
CA ARG A 18 -48.27 1.46 2.90
C ARG A 18 -49.64 2.03 2.44
N PRO A 19 -50.01 2.01 1.15
CA PRO A 19 -50.32 0.80 0.40
C PRO A 19 -49.94 0.83 -1.11
N VAL A 20 -49.66 -0.34 -1.64
CA VAL A 20 -50.25 -1.16 -2.75
C VAL A 20 -50.96 -0.41 -3.91
N ALA A 21 -50.48 -0.64 -5.13
CA ALA A 21 -51.27 -1.11 -6.28
C ALA A 21 -50.42 -1.21 -7.55
N ASP A 22 -50.43 -2.42 -8.10
CA ASP A 22 -50.53 -2.91 -9.47
C ASP A 22 -50.56 -1.91 -10.64
N SER A 23 -49.77 -2.18 -11.66
CA SER A 23 -50.18 -2.55 -13.04
C SER A 23 -49.02 -2.39 -14.04
N GLN A 24 -48.66 -3.49 -14.69
CA GLN A 24 -48.14 -3.48 -16.06
C GLN A 24 -49.36 -3.37 -17.03
N PRO A 25 -49.23 -3.01 -18.34
CA PRO A 25 -48.27 -3.57 -19.29
C PRO A 25 -47.76 -2.66 -20.45
N SER A 26 -46.77 -3.20 -21.16
CA SER A 26 -46.51 -3.15 -22.61
C SER A 26 -46.40 -1.82 -23.37
N GLY A 27 -45.24 -1.69 -24.06
CA GLY A 27 -45.10 -0.75 -25.17
C GLY A 27 -43.64 -0.66 -25.64
N ALA A 28 -43.28 -1.45 -26.64
CA ALA A 28 -42.04 -1.34 -27.37
C ALA A 28 -41.95 0.03 -28.07
N SER A 29 -40.85 0.75 -27.89
CA SER A 29 -40.40 1.76 -28.83
C SER A 29 -38.90 1.82 -28.82
N GLU A 30 -38.35 1.41 -29.91
CA GLU A 30 -36.99 1.55 -30.39
C GLU A 30 -36.66 3.04 -30.46
N ALA A 31 -35.73 3.51 -29.61
CA ALA A 31 -35.16 4.87 -29.70
C ALA A 31 -33.65 4.79 -29.49
N ALA A 32 -32.98 5.22 -30.53
CA ALA A 32 -31.57 5.43 -30.76
C ALA A 32 -30.70 5.64 -29.52
N ARG A 33 -29.64 4.84 -29.41
CA ARG A 33 -28.48 5.08 -28.55
C ARG A 33 -27.70 6.29 -29.10
N PRO A 34 -27.36 7.29 -28.30
CA PRO A 34 -26.33 8.22 -28.68
C PRO A 34 -24.97 7.52 -28.63
N SER A 35 -24.30 7.47 -29.78
CA SER A 35 -22.89 7.07 -29.93
C SER A 35 -22.01 8.01 -29.13
N CYS A 36 -21.31 7.48 -28.15
CA CYS A 36 -20.17 8.14 -27.50
C CYS A 36 -19.05 8.34 -28.53
N PRO A 37 -18.43 9.51 -28.60
CA PRO A 37 -17.24 9.72 -29.45
C PRO A 37 -16.04 8.99 -28.84
N GLY A 38 -15.33 8.29 -29.71
CA GLY A 38 -14.28 7.32 -29.51
C GLY A 38 -13.18 7.64 -28.49
N ALA A 39 -12.94 6.66 -27.67
CA ALA A 39 -11.69 6.43 -26.95
C ALA A 39 -10.63 5.80 -27.90
N GLY A 40 -10.36 6.43 -29.04
CA GLY A 40 -9.45 5.91 -30.09
C GLY A 40 -8.14 6.69 -30.22
N GLY A 41 -7.91 7.72 -29.40
CA GLY A 41 -6.73 8.59 -29.54
C GLY A 41 -5.47 8.09 -28.81
N ASP A 42 -5.62 7.45 -27.69
CA ASP A 42 -4.48 7.07 -26.84
C ASP A 42 -3.82 5.74 -27.25
N GLU A 43 -4.58 4.82 -27.87
CA GLU A 43 -4.00 3.60 -28.47
C GLU A 43 -3.15 3.93 -29.70
N ALA A 44 -3.55 4.92 -30.50
CA ALA A 44 -2.81 5.31 -31.70
C ALA A 44 -1.47 6.00 -31.37
N ALA A 45 -1.37 6.76 -30.28
CA ALA A 45 -0.11 7.37 -29.84
C ALA A 45 0.84 6.32 -29.25
N SER A 46 0.32 5.34 -28.51
CA SER A 46 1.09 4.19 -28.00
C SER A 46 1.55 3.28 -29.15
N GLU A 47 0.68 3.01 -30.13
CA GLU A 47 1.06 2.23 -31.31
C GLU A 47 2.07 2.95 -32.22
N GLN A 48 2.01 4.28 -32.33
CA GLN A 48 2.99 5.05 -33.08
C GLN A 48 4.36 5.10 -32.39
N ALA A 49 4.43 5.20 -31.06
CA ALA A 49 5.68 5.10 -30.30
C ALA A 49 6.30 3.71 -30.42
N VAL A 50 5.50 2.66 -30.35
CA VAL A 50 5.93 1.27 -30.57
C VAL A 50 6.32 1.03 -32.02
N ALA A 51 5.64 1.67 -33.00
CA ALA A 51 5.97 1.57 -34.41
C ALA A 51 7.26 2.34 -34.76
N ALA A 52 7.50 3.50 -34.15
CA ALA A 52 8.74 4.26 -34.28
C ALA A 52 9.94 3.50 -33.67
N ALA A 53 9.75 2.88 -32.50
CA ALA A 53 10.75 2.00 -31.90
C ALA A 53 11.06 0.76 -32.76
N ARG A 54 10.04 0.24 -33.48
CA ARG A 54 10.24 -0.86 -34.46
C ARG A 54 11.01 -0.45 -35.71
N GLN A 55 10.95 0.80 -36.11
CA GLN A 55 11.64 1.29 -37.34
C GLN A 55 13.11 1.62 -37.10
N THR A 56 13.53 1.97 -35.88
CA THR A 56 14.93 2.25 -35.57
C THR A 56 15.79 0.99 -35.45
N ASP A 57 15.17 -0.18 -35.20
CA ASP A 57 15.87 -1.47 -35.00
C ASP A 57 15.96 -2.33 -36.29
N ALA A 58 15.53 -1.80 -37.45
CA ALA A 58 15.56 -2.51 -38.75
C ALA A 58 16.95 -2.52 -39.42
N ARG A 59 18.06 -2.33 -38.71
CA ARG A 59 19.38 -2.70 -39.18
C ARG A 59 19.53 -4.22 -39.10
N ARG A 60 19.73 -4.83 -40.27
CA ARG A 60 19.95 -6.27 -40.51
C ARG A 60 20.67 -6.93 -39.34
N PRO A 61 20.08 -7.98 -38.72
CA PRO A 61 20.81 -8.78 -37.75
C PRO A 61 21.99 -9.48 -38.48
N THR A 62 23.19 -9.08 -38.19
CA THR A 62 24.34 -9.94 -38.41
C THR A 62 24.14 -11.18 -37.55
N ALA A 63 24.46 -12.35 -38.07
CA ALA A 63 24.29 -13.66 -37.42
C ALA A 63 25.28 -13.88 -36.24
N SER A 64 25.50 -12.89 -35.42
CA SER A 64 26.24 -12.93 -34.18
C SER A 64 25.22 -13.07 -33.04
N GLY A 65 25.41 -14.07 -32.15
CA GLY A 65 24.59 -14.27 -30.96
C GLY A 65 24.46 -12.98 -30.13
N ALA A 66 23.47 -12.92 -29.23
CA ALA A 66 23.27 -11.75 -28.37
C ALA A 66 24.53 -11.51 -27.54
N ALA A 67 25.10 -10.32 -27.66
CA ALA A 67 26.18 -9.88 -26.78
C ALA A 67 25.57 -9.33 -25.47
N TRP A 68 26.39 -9.37 -24.39
CA TRP A 68 26.03 -8.69 -23.16
C TRP A 68 25.95 -7.17 -23.37
N PRO A 69 24.95 -6.49 -22.83
CA PRO A 69 24.91 -5.03 -22.89
C PRO A 69 25.94 -4.41 -21.94
N HIS A 70 26.54 -3.31 -22.33
CA HIS A 70 27.44 -2.57 -21.43
C HIS A 70 26.66 -1.91 -20.30
N PRO A 71 27.01 -2.13 -19.02
CA PRO A 71 26.32 -1.58 -17.86
C PRO A 71 26.79 -0.15 -17.56
N LEU A 72 26.51 0.82 -18.47
CA LEU A 72 27.06 2.18 -18.44
C LEU A 72 26.83 2.88 -17.10
N HIS A 73 25.59 2.89 -16.63
CA HIS A 73 25.23 3.62 -15.40
C HIS A 73 25.94 3.06 -14.16
N VAL A 74 25.92 1.75 -13.95
CA VAL A 74 26.59 1.13 -12.79
C VAL A 74 28.11 1.18 -12.95
N GLY A 75 28.63 1.07 -14.17
CA GLY A 75 30.06 1.23 -14.46
C GLY A 75 30.58 2.61 -14.07
N GLU A 76 29.84 3.67 -14.38
CA GLU A 76 30.17 5.03 -13.92
C GLU A 76 30.13 5.18 -12.40
N GLN A 77 29.14 4.58 -11.74
CA GLN A 77 29.03 4.58 -10.27
C GLN A 77 30.24 3.88 -9.64
N LEU A 78 30.55 2.67 -10.08
CA LEU A 78 31.69 1.91 -9.60
C LEU A 78 33.01 2.63 -9.88
N SER A 79 33.18 3.23 -11.06
CA SER A 79 34.38 4.00 -11.39
C SER A 79 34.60 5.19 -10.45
N ARG A 80 33.52 5.90 -10.06
CA ARG A 80 33.61 6.96 -9.05
C ARG A 80 34.01 6.43 -7.68
N LEU A 81 33.44 5.29 -7.25
CA LEU A 81 33.78 4.66 -5.98
C LEU A 81 35.21 4.13 -5.98
N ALA A 82 35.69 3.53 -7.08
CA ALA A 82 37.07 3.08 -7.24
C ALA A 82 38.09 4.24 -7.22
N ALA A 83 37.66 5.44 -7.59
CA ALA A 83 38.50 6.64 -7.55
C ALA A 83 38.63 7.28 -6.15
N LEU A 84 37.91 6.80 -5.14
CA LEU A 84 38.01 7.30 -3.77
C LEU A 84 39.41 7.07 -3.22
N ARG A 85 40.20 8.15 -3.03
CA ARG A 85 41.56 8.09 -2.54
C ARG A 85 41.64 8.67 -1.13
N GLY A 86 42.13 7.85 -0.18
CA GLY A 86 42.74 8.33 1.04
C GLY A 86 41.80 9.05 2.00
N GLY A 87 40.77 8.38 2.51
CA GLY A 87 39.99 8.76 3.67
C GLY A 87 40.19 7.77 4.82
N SER A 88 40.11 8.25 6.07
CA SER A 88 39.98 7.37 7.23
C SER A 88 38.62 6.69 7.19
N GLY A 89 38.54 5.39 7.54
CA GLY A 89 37.26 4.74 7.76
C GLY A 89 36.65 3.95 6.59
N GLY A 90 37.43 3.02 5.98
CA GLY A 90 36.87 2.03 5.04
C GLY A 90 36.81 2.46 3.57
N HIS A 91 37.23 3.67 3.20
CA HIS A 91 37.23 4.12 1.79
C HIS A 91 38.18 3.30 0.91
N ALA A 92 39.28 2.75 1.47
CA ALA A 92 40.18 1.86 0.75
C ALA A 92 39.50 0.53 0.37
N ASP A 93 38.68 -0.01 1.27
CA ASP A 93 37.93 -1.24 1.02
C ASP A 93 36.86 -1.01 -0.05
N VAL A 94 36.20 0.17 -0.02
CA VAL A 94 35.24 0.59 -1.06
C VAL A 94 35.91 0.68 -2.41
N ALA A 95 37.08 1.35 -2.50
CA ALA A 95 37.80 1.49 -3.77
C ALA A 95 38.26 0.14 -4.32
N THR A 96 38.75 -0.74 -3.45
CA THR A 96 39.20 -2.09 -3.82
C THR A 96 38.01 -2.92 -4.31
N TRP A 97 36.89 -2.93 -3.57
CA TRP A 97 35.67 -3.63 -3.97
C TRP A 97 35.14 -3.13 -5.32
N ALA A 98 35.04 -1.81 -5.50
CA ALA A 98 34.52 -1.23 -6.73
C ALA A 98 35.39 -1.54 -7.95
N ALA A 99 36.72 -1.54 -7.79
CA ALA A 99 37.66 -1.92 -8.86
C ALA A 99 37.52 -3.40 -9.21
N ALA A 100 37.50 -4.30 -8.21
CA ALA A 100 37.31 -5.73 -8.44
C ALA A 100 35.99 -6.05 -9.15
N THR A 101 34.89 -5.39 -8.73
CA THR A 101 33.58 -5.55 -9.37
C THR A 101 33.57 -5.07 -10.83
N LEU A 102 34.34 -4.01 -11.17
CA LEU A 102 34.49 -3.57 -12.56
C LEU A 102 35.25 -4.63 -13.39
N ASP A 103 36.33 -5.19 -12.85
CA ASP A 103 37.09 -6.25 -13.51
C ASP A 103 36.23 -7.51 -13.76
N ASP A 104 35.34 -7.87 -12.80
CA ASP A 104 34.40 -8.98 -12.97
C ASP A 104 33.31 -8.68 -14.01
N PHE A 105 32.85 -7.42 -14.14
CA PHE A 105 31.97 -7.02 -15.24
C PHE A 105 32.67 -7.16 -16.60
N GLU A 106 33.91 -6.70 -16.73
CA GLU A 106 34.69 -6.84 -17.97
C GLU A 106 34.86 -8.32 -18.34
N ALA A 107 35.16 -9.16 -17.35
CA ALA A 107 35.27 -10.60 -17.55
C ALA A 107 33.94 -11.22 -18.07
N VAL A 108 32.78 -10.78 -17.58
CA VAL A 108 31.48 -11.23 -18.12
C VAL A 108 31.28 -10.76 -19.55
N LEU A 109 31.60 -9.50 -19.86
CA LEU A 109 31.45 -8.94 -21.21
C LEU A 109 32.35 -9.67 -22.22
N ASP A 110 33.58 -10.05 -21.83
CA ASP A 110 34.53 -10.78 -22.63
C ASP A 110 34.08 -12.20 -22.98
N THR A 111 33.11 -12.78 -22.24
CA THR A 111 32.50 -14.07 -22.63
C THR A 111 31.73 -13.99 -23.94
N GLY A 112 31.35 -12.78 -24.38
CA GLY A 112 30.68 -12.52 -25.65
C GLY A 112 29.18 -12.71 -25.67
N GLY A 113 28.55 -13.32 -24.64
CA GLY A 113 27.08 -13.41 -24.56
C GLY A 113 26.51 -14.51 -23.67
N PRO A 114 25.18 -14.56 -23.53
CA PRO A 114 24.46 -15.41 -22.56
C PRO A 114 24.64 -16.92 -22.74
N ARG A 115 24.97 -17.40 -23.93
CA ARG A 115 25.12 -18.85 -24.22
C ARG A 115 26.45 -19.43 -23.78
N GLN A 116 27.39 -18.61 -23.40
CA GLN A 116 28.73 -19.08 -23.05
C GLN A 116 28.73 -19.71 -21.65
N PRO A 117 29.22 -20.96 -21.50
CA PRO A 117 29.20 -21.64 -20.21
C PRO A 117 29.99 -20.91 -19.12
N ALA A 118 31.08 -20.23 -19.49
CA ALA A 118 31.90 -19.43 -18.58
C ALA A 118 31.13 -18.27 -17.94
N ALA A 119 30.11 -17.72 -18.60
CA ALA A 119 29.33 -16.61 -18.09
C ALA A 119 28.63 -16.95 -16.77
N ALA A 120 28.14 -18.16 -16.57
CA ALA A 120 27.42 -18.56 -15.39
C ALA A 120 28.24 -18.42 -14.09
N GLU A 121 29.51 -18.81 -14.13
CA GLU A 121 30.44 -18.72 -12.99
C GLU A 121 30.80 -17.26 -12.68
N MET A 122 31.06 -16.46 -13.72
CA MET A 122 31.38 -15.03 -13.56
C MET A 122 30.21 -14.25 -13.02
N LEU A 123 28.97 -14.58 -13.43
CA LEU A 123 27.75 -13.96 -12.89
C LEU A 123 27.44 -14.37 -11.44
N LEU A 124 27.93 -15.53 -10.99
CA LEU A 124 27.89 -15.88 -9.56
C LEU A 124 28.83 -14.99 -8.77
N ARG A 125 30.06 -14.75 -9.25
CA ARG A 125 31.02 -13.83 -8.61
C ARG A 125 30.46 -12.41 -8.51
N LEU A 126 29.86 -11.87 -9.57
CA LEU A 126 29.18 -10.58 -9.51
C LEU A 126 28.06 -10.55 -8.46
N GLY A 127 27.39 -11.67 -8.22
CA GLY A 127 26.42 -11.78 -7.12
C GLY A 127 27.07 -11.71 -5.74
N GLU A 128 28.23 -12.35 -5.57
CA GLU A 128 29.04 -12.30 -4.33
C GLU A 128 29.61 -10.89 -4.10
N ASP A 129 30.04 -10.20 -5.16
CA ASP A 129 30.48 -8.79 -5.09
C ASP A 129 29.37 -7.87 -4.62
N ALA A 130 28.12 -8.10 -5.09
CA ALA A 130 26.99 -7.35 -4.63
C ALA A 130 26.74 -7.54 -3.12
N GLU A 131 26.86 -8.77 -2.62
CA GLU A 131 26.72 -9.05 -1.19
C GLU A 131 27.86 -8.43 -0.38
N ALA A 132 29.11 -8.53 -0.87
CA ALA A 132 30.27 -7.90 -0.26
C ALA A 132 30.11 -6.37 -0.18
N GLY A 133 29.66 -5.73 -1.25
CA GLY A 133 29.37 -4.30 -1.27
C GLY A 133 28.31 -3.87 -0.25
N LEU A 134 27.27 -4.67 -0.04
CA LEU A 134 26.26 -4.40 1.00
C LEU A 134 26.84 -4.51 2.41
N GLN A 135 27.73 -5.48 2.65
CA GLN A 135 28.42 -5.65 3.93
C GLN A 135 29.37 -4.47 4.21
N ILE A 136 30.13 -4.03 3.21
CA ILE A 136 30.98 -2.84 3.31
C ILE A 136 30.14 -1.62 3.65
N ALA A 137 29.04 -1.39 2.93
CA ALA A 137 28.13 -0.26 3.17
C ALA A 137 27.54 -0.24 4.60
N ASP A 138 27.26 -1.40 5.17
CA ASP A 138 26.74 -1.51 6.55
C ASP A 138 27.81 -1.22 7.62
N GLY A 139 29.10 -1.36 7.28
CA GLY A 139 30.24 -1.07 8.16
C GLY A 139 30.80 0.35 8.07
N LEU A 140 30.36 1.16 7.10
CA LEU A 140 30.86 2.51 6.89
C LEU A 140 30.27 3.52 7.86
N GLU A 141 31.14 4.39 8.44
CA GLU A 141 30.73 5.53 9.27
C GLU A 141 30.22 6.69 8.41
N ASP A 142 30.79 6.90 7.24
CA ASP A 142 30.35 7.89 6.27
C ASP A 142 29.04 7.45 5.60
N ARG A 143 27.95 8.08 6.00
CA ARG A 143 26.60 7.72 5.52
C ARG A 143 26.37 8.02 4.04
N GLU A 144 27.04 9.02 3.50
CA GLU A 144 26.91 9.40 2.09
C GLU A 144 27.57 8.34 1.22
N VAL A 145 28.83 8.02 1.50
CA VAL A 145 29.56 6.94 0.82
C VAL A 145 28.86 5.59 1.02
N ALA A 146 28.40 5.28 2.24
CA ALA A 146 27.64 4.06 2.52
C ALA A 146 26.37 3.93 1.65
N THR A 147 25.69 5.04 1.41
CA THR A 147 24.49 5.07 0.56
C THR A 147 24.86 4.82 -0.90
N GLU A 148 25.92 5.44 -1.41
CA GLU A 148 26.40 5.25 -2.78
C GLU A 148 26.88 3.82 -3.02
N VAL A 149 27.64 3.25 -2.09
CA VAL A 149 28.10 1.84 -2.14
C VAL A 149 26.88 0.90 -2.16
N ARG A 150 25.90 1.14 -1.30
CA ARG A 150 24.67 0.34 -1.26
C ARG A 150 23.88 0.40 -2.57
N ARG A 151 23.76 1.60 -3.17
CA ARG A 151 23.11 1.79 -4.48
C ARG A 151 23.83 0.98 -5.57
N ALA A 152 25.16 1.11 -5.65
CA ALA A 152 25.98 0.37 -6.62
C ALA A 152 25.87 -1.15 -6.42
N ALA A 153 26.02 -1.64 -5.19
CA ALA A 153 25.93 -3.07 -4.86
C ALA A 153 24.57 -3.66 -5.24
N LEU A 154 23.46 -2.96 -4.97
CA LEU A 154 22.13 -3.39 -5.38
C LEU A 154 21.94 -3.37 -6.90
N ALA A 155 22.54 -2.41 -7.60
CA ALA A 155 22.51 -2.36 -9.06
C ALA A 155 23.31 -3.51 -9.70
N VAL A 156 24.46 -3.87 -9.11
CA VAL A 156 25.25 -5.05 -9.46
C VAL A 156 24.43 -6.32 -9.25
N GLY A 157 23.83 -6.50 -8.06
CA GLY A 157 23.04 -7.67 -7.71
C GLY A 157 21.83 -7.90 -8.62
N ARG A 158 21.14 -6.82 -9.03
CA ARG A 158 20.06 -6.91 -10.02
C ARG A 158 20.56 -7.48 -11.34
N ARG A 159 21.68 -6.96 -11.86
CA ARG A 159 22.27 -7.44 -13.12
C ARG A 159 22.73 -8.87 -13.00
N ALA A 160 23.47 -9.21 -11.96
CA ALA A 160 23.91 -10.58 -11.70
C ALA A 160 22.72 -11.55 -11.70
N SER A 161 21.61 -11.19 -11.04
CA SER A 161 20.39 -11.99 -11.00
C SER A 161 19.73 -12.14 -12.38
N VAL A 162 19.47 -11.03 -13.07
CA VAL A 162 18.78 -11.02 -14.37
C VAL A 162 19.64 -11.66 -15.46
N TRP A 163 20.94 -11.34 -15.53
CA TRP A 163 21.85 -11.89 -16.54
C TRP A 163 22.08 -13.39 -16.33
N ARG A 164 22.20 -13.86 -15.08
CA ARG A 164 22.30 -15.28 -14.78
C ARG A 164 21.03 -16.03 -15.20
N ALA A 165 19.85 -15.49 -14.90
CA ALA A 165 18.60 -16.09 -15.34
C ALA A 165 18.47 -16.12 -16.87
N ALA A 166 18.97 -15.09 -17.56
CA ALA A 166 19.05 -15.02 -19.01
C ALA A 166 20.03 -16.07 -19.58
N ALA A 167 21.22 -16.21 -19.00
CA ALA A 167 22.20 -17.22 -19.39
C ALA A 167 21.65 -18.64 -19.24
N THR A 168 21.04 -18.95 -18.10
CA THR A 168 20.39 -20.24 -17.85
C THR A 168 19.31 -20.51 -18.88
N ALA A 169 18.40 -19.55 -19.12
CA ALA A 169 17.31 -19.71 -20.08
C ALA A 169 17.83 -19.89 -21.52
N CYS A 170 18.91 -19.22 -21.94
CA CYS A 170 19.52 -19.40 -23.25
C CYS A 170 20.20 -20.78 -23.39
N SER A 171 20.82 -21.29 -22.32
CA SER A 171 21.41 -22.63 -22.28
C SER A 171 20.32 -23.71 -22.35
N ASP A 172 19.24 -23.56 -21.57
CA ASP A 172 18.13 -24.50 -21.56
C ASP A 172 17.41 -24.53 -22.91
N ALA A 173 17.20 -23.35 -23.54
CA ALA A 173 16.59 -23.25 -24.86
C ALA A 173 17.43 -23.93 -25.94
N ALA A 174 18.75 -23.88 -25.83
CA ALA A 174 19.66 -24.58 -26.76
C ALA A 174 19.65 -26.11 -26.59
N SER A 175 19.34 -26.58 -25.38
CA SER A 175 19.35 -28.01 -25.02
C SER A 175 17.95 -28.64 -25.10
N SER A 176 16.89 -27.84 -25.23
CA SER A 176 15.51 -28.31 -25.28
C SER A 176 15.13 -28.79 -26.69
N PRO A 177 14.28 -29.82 -26.81
CA PRO A 177 13.72 -30.19 -28.11
C PRO A 177 12.84 -29.02 -28.65
N PRO A 178 12.81 -28.85 -29.99
CA PRO A 178 12.01 -27.78 -30.58
C PRO A 178 10.51 -27.94 -30.20
N PRO A 179 9.77 -26.83 -30.07
CA PRO A 179 8.35 -26.88 -29.78
C PRO A 179 7.58 -27.74 -30.79
N PRO A 180 6.57 -28.50 -30.36
CA PRO A 180 5.76 -29.31 -31.26
C PRO A 180 5.08 -28.41 -32.32
N GLY A 181 5.21 -28.78 -33.58
CA GLY A 181 4.65 -28.03 -34.72
C GLY A 181 5.65 -27.13 -35.47
N LEU A 182 6.91 -27.09 -35.04
CA LEU A 182 7.98 -26.48 -35.81
C LEU A 182 8.81 -27.57 -36.50
N ASP A 183 8.87 -27.51 -37.84
CA ASP A 183 9.64 -28.48 -38.64
C ASP A 183 10.89 -27.85 -39.24
N GLY A 184 11.93 -28.66 -39.37
CA GLY A 184 13.14 -28.35 -40.13
C GLY A 184 13.88 -27.07 -39.71
N LEU A 185 14.01 -26.11 -40.64
CA LEU A 185 14.74 -24.85 -40.44
C LEU A 185 14.15 -23.98 -39.33
N ALA A 186 12.82 -23.93 -39.19
CA ALA A 186 12.13 -23.15 -38.16
C ALA A 186 12.49 -23.66 -36.76
N ALA A 187 12.57 -24.99 -36.57
CA ALA A 187 12.97 -25.59 -35.31
C ALA A 187 14.44 -25.26 -34.96
N SER A 188 15.31 -25.22 -35.95
CA SER A 188 16.73 -24.87 -35.76
C SER A 188 16.97 -23.41 -35.45
N LEU A 189 16.12 -22.50 -35.94
CA LEU A 189 16.22 -21.06 -35.73
C LEU A 189 15.53 -20.55 -34.45
N ALA A 190 14.65 -21.34 -33.84
CA ALA A 190 13.92 -20.96 -32.64
C ALA A 190 14.84 -20.58 -31.44
N PRO A 191 15.92 -21.33 -31.11
CA PRO A 191 16.86 -20.94 -30.05
C PRO A 191 17.62 -19.65 -30.34
N LEU A 192 17.98 -19.37 -31.61
CA LEU A 192 18.63 -18.11 -32.02
C LEU A 192 17.66 -16.92 -31.91
N GLY A 193 16.37 -17.14 -32.22
CA GLY A 193 15.32 -16.14 -32.03
C GLY A 193 15.12 -15.78 -30.55
N PHE A 194 15.15 -16.78 -29.66
CA PHE A 194 15.06 -16.59 -28.22
C PHE A 194 16.27 -15.81 -27.66
N GLU A 195 17.49 -16.17 -28.07
CA GLU A 195 18.71 -15.48 -27.67
C GLU A 195 18.70 -14.01 -28.11
N SER A 196 18.31 -13.75 -29.35
CA SER A 196 18.17 -12.40 -29.87
C SER A 196 17.12 -11.58 -29.10
N ALA A 197 15.98 -12.18 -28.72
CA ALA A 197 14.95 -11.54 -27.89
C ALA A 197 15.49 -11.24 -26.48
N THR A 198 16.24 -12.17 -25.90
CA THR A 198 16.90 -11.97 -24.60
C THR A 198 17.89 -10.82 -24.65
N GLY A 199 18.76 -10.76 -25.67
CA GLY A 199 19.70 -9.64 -25.84
C GLY A 199 19.01 -8.29 -25.97
N ARG A 200 17.90 -8.20 -26.72
CA ARG A 200 17.10 -6.97 -26.82
C ARG A 200 16.51 -6.57 -25.47
N LEU A 201 16.00 -7.51 -24.69
CA LEU A 201 15.48 -7.26 -23.35
C LEU A 201 16.56 -6.70 -22.43
N LEU A 202 17.73 -7.34 -22.36
CA LEU A 202 18.84 -6.89 -21.53
C LEU A 202 19.33 -5.50 -21.93
N ALA A 203 19.47 -5.23 -23.24
CA ALA A 203 19.85 -3.91 -23.74
C ALA A 203 18.80 -2.83 -23.43
N ALA A 204 17.51 -3.17 -23.50
CA ALA A 204 16.43 -2.24 -23.12
C ALA A 204 16.44 -1.92 -21.63
N LEU A 205 16.73 -2.91 -20.77
CA LEU A 205 16.86 -2.70 -19.33
C LEU A 205 18.02 -1.75 -19.00
N GLU A 206 19.18 -1.88 -19.65
CA GLU A 206 20.31 -0.97 -19.42
C GLU A 206 20.01 0.46 -19.87
N ARG A 207 19.33 0.63 -21.00
CA ARG A 207 18.88 1.97 -21.43
C ARG A 207 17.87 2.55 -20.44
N PHE A 208 16.91 1.76 -20.01
CA PHE A 208 15.94 2.21 -18.99
C PHE A 208 16.63 2.60 -17.68
N GLU A 209 17.59 1.82 -17.17
CA GLU A 209 18.30 2.17 -15.92
C GLU A 209 19.15 3.45 -16.06
N THR A 210 19.55 3.81 -17.28
CA THR A 210 20.28 5.06 -17.54
C THR A 210 19.36 6.27 -17.63
N SER A 211 18.22 6.15 -18.32
CA SER A 211 17.29 7.27 -18.60
C SER A 211 16.13 7.32 -17.59
N THR A 212 15.65 6.15 -17.14
CA THR A 212 14.42 5.93 -16.34
C THR A 212 13.16 6.57 -16.96
N ASP A 213 13.13 6.74 -18.30
CA ASP A 213 12.03 7.36 -19.02
C ASP A 213 10.93 6.37 -19.45
N ALA A 214 9.74 6.91 -19.77
CA ALA A 214 8.58 6.12 -20.13
C ALA A 214 8.73 5.42 -21.49
N ALA A 215 9.51 5.96 -22.41
CA ALA A 215 9.72 5.37 -23.73
C ALA A 215 10.57 4.10 -23.61
N GLU A 216 11.66 4.13 -22.85
CA GLU A 216 12.47 2.93 -22.58
C GLU A 216 11.71 1.90 -21.73
N ALA A 217 10.86 2.35 -20.78
CA ALA A 217 9.97 1.44 -20.03
C ALA A 217 9.04 0.67 -20.99
N ALA A 218 8.46 1.33 -21.98
CA ALA A 218 7.60 0.69 -22.98
C ALA A 218 8.40 -0.31 -23.86
N VAL A 219 9.66 0.01 -24.20
CA VAL A 219 10.54 -0.92 -24.93
C VAL A 219 10.85 -2.18 -24.09
N VAL A 220 11.13 -2.01 -22.81
CA VAL A 220 11.34 -3.17 -21.89
C VAL A 220 10.07 -4.02 -21.82
N ARG A 221 8.88 -3.41 -21.71
CA ARG A 221 7.61 -4.13 -21.69
C ARG A 221 7.36 -4.91 -22.98
N ALA A 222 7.58 -4.26 -24.13
CA ALA A 222 7.45 -4.92 -25.44
C ALA A 222 8.45 -6.09 -25.60
N ALA A 223 9.68 -5.94 -25.09
CA ALA A 223 10.67 -7.02 -25.10
C ALA A 223 10.25 -8.18 -24.18
N LEU A 224 9.67 -7.91 -23.01
CA LEU A 224 9.11 -8.94 -22.11
C LEU A 224 7.94 -9.69 -22.75
N GLU A 225 7.05 -8.99 -23.44
CA GLU A 225 5.95 -9.62 -24.18
C GLU A 225 6.47 -10.49 -25.34
N ALA A 226 7.48 -10.02 -26.06
CA ALA A 226 8.10 -10.81 -27.11
C ALA A 226 8.77 -12.10 -26.58
N MET A 227 9.30 -12.07 -25.36
CA MET A 227 9.82 -13.26 -24.67
C MET A 227 8.71 -14.28 -24.36
N GLY A 228 7.48 -13.83 -24.08
CA GLY A 228 6.31 -14.69 -23.87
C GLY A 228 5.96 -15.57 -25.08
N ALA A 229 6.31 -15.15 -26.28
CA ALA A 229 6.12 -15.97 -27.50
C ALA A 229 6.94 -17.28 -27.49
N PHE A 230 7.95 -17.37 -26.62
CA PHE A 230 8.82 -18.55 -26.46
C PHE A 230 8.48 -19.38 -25.21
N GLU A 231 7.27 -19.28 -24.66
CA GLU A 231 6.88 -19.92 -23.37
C GLU A 231 7.09 -21.45 -23.30
N GLY A 232 7.24 -22.13 -24.41
CA GLY A 232 7.58 -23.56 -24.46
C GLY A 232 9.07 -23.89 -24.30
N MET A 233 9.97 -22.90 -24.32
CA MET A 233 11.42 -23.04 -24.40
C MET A 233 12.19 -22.58 -23.14
N ALA A 234 11.60 -22.68 -21.96
CA ALA A 234 12.18 -22.29 -20.66
C ALA A 234 12.43 -20.78 -20.40
N PRO A 235 11.65 -19.81 -20.92
CA PRO A 235 11.89 -18.38 -20.68
C PRO A 235 11.47 -17.90 -19.28
N ARG A 236 10.77 -18.72 -18.50
CA ARG A 236 10.16 -18.29 -17.21
C ARG A 236 11.18 -17.78 -16.18
N GLY A 237 12.42 -18.23 -16.21
CA GLY A 237 13.47 -17.75 -15.30
C GLY A 237 13.85 -16.31 -15.56
N ALA A 238 14.15 -15.95 -16.81
CA ALA A 238 14.58 -14.60 -17.19
C ALA A 238 13.45 -13.57 -17.02
N THR A 239 12.24 -13.88 -17.52
CA THR A 239 11.07 -12.99 -17.37
C THR A 239 10.70 -12.79 -15.91
N ARG A 240 10.81 -13.84 -15.08
CA ARG A 240 10.57 -13.74 -13.64
C ARG A 240 11.60 -12.87 -12.94
N ALA A 241 12.91 -13.05 -13.25
CA ALA A 241 13.96 -12.23 -12.67
C ALA A 241 13.78 -10.74 -13.00
N VAL A 242 13.41 -10.41 -14.25
CA VAL A 242 13.08 -9.03 -14.62
C VAL A 242 11.83 -8.53 -13.89
N ALA A 243 10.80 -9.37 -13.76
CA ALA A 243 9.59 -9.01 -13.03
C ALA A 243 9.87 -8.73 -11.54
N ASP A 244 10.73 -9.53 -10.91
CA ASP A 244 11.10 -9.37 -9.51
C ASP A 244 11.86 -8.05 -9.24
N HIS A 245 12.62 -7.55 -10.23
CA HIS A 245 13.44 -6.35 -10.09
C HIS A 245 12.85 -5.08 -10.73
N SER A 246 12.11 -5.19 -11.82
CA SER A 246 11.61 -4.02 -12.57
C SER A 246 10.09 -3.88 -12.55
N LEU A 247 9.36 -4.90 -12.09
CA LEU A 247 7.92 -4.89 -11.84
C LEU A 247 7.60 -5.11 -10.36
N ALA A 248 8.54 -4.82 -9.48
CA ALA A 248 8.35 -4.90 -8.04
C ALA A 248 7.25 -3.94 -7.56
N PRO A 249 6.57 -4.21 -6.44
CA PRO A 249 5.56 -3.32 -5.91
C PRO A 249 6.11 -1.91 -5.69
N ASN A 250 5.42 -0.91 -6.23
CA ASN A 250 5.81 0.50 -6.11
C ASN A 250 4.97 1.29 -5.08
N VAL A 251 4.02 0.62 -4.42
CA VAL A 251 3.32 1.13 -3.25
C VAL A 251 3.33 0.07 -2.17
N ARG A 252 3.70 0.45 -0.96
CA ARG A 252 3.63 -0.41 0.22
C ARG A 252 2.99 0.33 1.38
N VAL A 253 2.01 -0.34 1.99
CA VAL A 253 1.35 0.13 3.23
C VAL A 253 1.54 -0.95 4.28
N THR A 254 1.99 -0.56 5.46
CA THR A 254 2.16 -1.43 6.62
C THR A 254 1.42 -0.81 7.80
N VAL A 255 0.54 -1.57 8.42
CA VAL A 255 -0.32 -1.09 9.51
C VAL A 255 -0.22 -2.06 10.69
N HIS A 256 0.12 -1.54 11.86
CA HIS A 256 0.12 -2.31 13.11
C HIS A 256 -1.28 -2.33 13.72
N GLU A 257 -1.68 -3.44 14.35
CA GLU A 257 -3.01 -3.57 15.00
C GLU A 257 -3.26 -2.48 16.06
N ARG A 258 -2.21 -2.02 16.75
CA ARG A 258 -2.30 -0.88 17.68
C ARG A 258 -2.74 0.42 17.03
N PHE A 259 -2.40 0.65 15.76
CA PHE A 259 -2.88 1.81 15.01
C PHE A 259 -4.39 1.72 14.76
N VAL A 260 -4.84 0.56 14.31
CA VAL A 260 -6.27 0.32 14.03
C VAL A 260 -7.08 0.38 15.32
N SER A 261 -6.57 -0.21 16.39
CA SER A 261 -7.24 -0.20 17.71
C SER A 261 -7.49 1.21 18.24
N ARG A 262 -6.60 2.19 17.95
CA ARG A 262 -6.84 3.61 18.31
C ARG A 262 -8.02 4.24 17.56
N LEU A 263 -8.37 3.72 16.41
CA LEU A 263 -9.48 4.24 15.62
C LEU A 263 -10.83 3.67 16.04
N LEU A 264 -10.83 2.60 16.85
CA LEU A 264 -12.06 2.01 17.36
C LEU A 264 -12.70 2.92 18.42
N PRO A 265 -14.04 2.91 18.59
CA PRO A 265 -14.71 3.66 19.62
C PRO A 265 -14.27 3.18 21.02
N ASP A 266 -14.30 4.13 21.97
CA ASP A 266 -14.05 3.84 23.36
C ASP A 266 -15.14 2.93 23.94
N THR A 267 -14.89 2.43 25.18
CA THR A 267 -15.90 1.66 25.94
C THR A 267 -17.21 2.43 26.01
N THR A 268 -18.30 1.76 25.63
CA THR A 268 -19.63 2.32 25.68
C THR A 268 -20.43 1.68 26.78
N VAL A 269 -21.24 2.49 27.49
CA VAL A 269 -22.16 2.05 28.54
C VAL A 269 -23.58 2.38 28.13
N GLU A 270 -24.42 1.37 28.02
CA GLU A 270 -25.83 1.53 27.66
C GLU A 270 -26.72 0.96 28.75
N THR A 271 -27.67 1.75 29.24
CA THR A 271 -28.70 1.29 30.20
C THR A 271 -30.07 1.35 29.53
N GLY A 272 -30.83 0.27 29.68
CA GLY A 272 -32.15 0.17 29.07
C GLY A 272 -33.06 -0.85 29.73
N PRO A 273 -34.37 -0.85 29.37
CA PRO A 273 -35.29 -1.86 29.85
C PRO A 273 -34.94 -3.26 29.35
N LEU A 274 -35.27 -4.24 30.15
CA LEU A 274 -35.13 -5.65 29.80
C LEU A 274 -36.54 -6.29 29.78
N HIS A 275 -36.89 -6.85 28.62
CA HIS A 275 -38.10 -7.68 28.46
C HIS A 275 -37.68 -8.96 27.76
N ASP A 276 -37.93 -10.10 28.41
CA ASP A 276 -37.54 -11.40 27.88
C ASP A 276 -38.47 -12.52 28.39
N PHE A 277 -38.30 -13.72 27.86
CA PHE A 277 -38.97 -14.92 28.34
C PHE A 277 -37.90 -16.00 28.62
N ILE A 278 -37.79 -16.45 29.84
CA ILE A 278 -36.84 -17.51 30.22
C ILE A 278 -37.63 -18.70 30.74
N LEU A 279 -37.39 -19.87 30.15
CA LEU A 279 -38.16 -21.09 30.40
C LEU A 279 -39.69 -20.87 30.30
N GLY A 280 -40.10 -20.08 29.28
CA GLY A 280 -41.51 -19.73 29.03
C GLY A 280 -42.13 -18.74 30.00
N ARG A 281 -41.37 -18.14 30.93
CA ARG A 281 -41.85 -17.17 31.93
C ARG A 281 -41.41 -15.75 31.54
N PRO A 282 -42.27 -14.74 31.67
CA PRO A 282 -41.90 -13.35 31.37
C PRO A 282 -40.91 -12.85 32.41
N VAL A 283 -39.85 -12.19 31.93
CA VAL A 283 -38.81 -11.55 32.75
C VAL A 283 -38.75 -10.09 32.34
N THR A 284 -38.97 -9.23 33.32
CA THR A 284 -38.90 -7.77 33.12
C THR A 284 -37.85 -7.17 34.04
N GLY A 285 -37.34 -5.98 33.65
CA GLY A 285 -36.38 -5.30 34.50
C GLY A 285 -35.55 -4.25 33.77
N THR A 286 -34.33 -4.06 34.29
CA THR A 286 -33.36 -3.14 33.72
C THR A 286 -32.02 -3.86 33.49
N ARG A 287 -31.31 -3.48 32.46
CA ARG A 287 -29.95 -3.94 32.18
C ARG A 287 -29.04 -2.75 31.89
N THR A 288 -27.79 -2.87 32.31
CA THR A 288 -26.68 -2.02 31.91
C THR A 288 -25.66 -2.90 31.18
N VAL A 289 -25.28 -2.48 29.98
CA VAL A 289 -24.28 -3.18 29.15
C VAL A 289 -23.10 -2.25 28.99
N GLU A 290 -21.93 -2.68 29.42
CA GLU A 290 -20.65 -2.04 29.15
C GLU A 290 -19.92 -2.88 28.11
N GLN A 291 -19.45 -2.27 27.01
CA GLN A 291 -18.77 -3.00 25.93
C GLN A 291 -17.55 -2.26 25.40
N SER A 292 -16.50 -3.01 25.10
CA SER A 292 -15.27 -2.54 24.50
C SER A 292 -14.95 -3.29 23.21
N LEU A 293 -14.33 -2.58 22.26
CA LEU A 293 -13.92 -3.13 20.97
C LEU A 293 -12.40 -3.22 20.90
N SER A 294 -11.91 -4.32 20.34
CA SER A 294 -10.50 -4.48 19.97
C SER A 294 -10.38 -5.23 18.65
N LEU A 295 -9.27 -5.04 17.95
CA LEU A 295 -8.98 -5.72 16.70
C LEU A 295 -7.64 -6.43 16.83
N ARG A 296 -7.56 -7.65 16.32
CA ARG A 296 -6.31 -8.43 16.23
C ARG A 296 -6.07 -8.88 14.81
N PHE A 297 -4.83 -8.84 14.41
CA PHE A 297 -4.40 -9.45 13.15
C PHE A 297 -4.04 -10.92 13.37
N ILE A 298 -4.55 -11.76 12.48
CA ILE A 298 -4.28 -13.20 12.48
C ILE A 298 -3.25 -13.46 11.38
N PRO A 299 -2.10 -14.11 11.67
CA PRO A 299 -1.08 -14.37 10.68
C PRO A 299 -1.62 -15.15 9.48
N ASP A 300 -1.40 -14.59 8.30
CA ASP A 300 -1.79 -15.18 7.02
C ASP A 300 -0.84 -14.66 5.93
N PRO A 301 -0.17 -15.53 5.14
CA PRO A 301 0.80 -15.11 4.14
C PRO A 301 0.17 -14.57 2.84
N GLU A 302 -1.13 -14.85 2.58
CA GLU A 302 -1.81 -14.58 1.32
C GLU A 302 -2.96 -13.58 1.42
N ALA A 303 -3.37 -13.21 2.65
CA ALA A 303 -4.45 -12.28 2.90
C ALA A 303 -4.19 -11.40 4.12
N ILE A 304 -4.85 -10.23 4.18
CA ILE A 304 -4.96 -9.48 5.41
C ILE A 304 -6.14 -10.04 6.19
N ARG A 305 -5.83 -10.80 7.24
CA ARG A 305 -6.81 -11.42 8.11
C ARG A 305 -6.86 -10.73 9.45
N ALA A 306 -8.06 -10.33 9.88
CA ALA A 306 -8.28 -9.68 11.16
C ALA A 306 -9.51 -10.27 11.86
N GLU A 307 -9.54 -10.18 13.17
CA GLU A 307 -10.73 -10.45 13.99
C GLU A 307 -11.08 -9.22 14.82
N LEU A 308 -12.33 -8.78 14.70
CA LEU A 308 -12.91 -7.77 15.59
C LEU A 308 -13.47 -8.50 16.82
N PHE A 309 -13.01 -8.11 18.01
CA PHE A 309 -13.51 -8.59 19.28
C PHE A 309 -14.40 -7.52 19.92
N VAL A 310 -15.56 -7.95 20.36
CA VAL A 310 -16.46 -7.16 21.20
C VAL A 310 -16.57 -7.88 22.54
N ASN A 311 -15.99 -7.31 23.59
CA ASN A 311 -16.10 -7.80 24.94
C ASN A 311 -17.14 -6.96 25.69
N GLY A 312 -18.07 -7.63 26.37
CA GLY A 312 -19.11 -6.93 27.10
C GLY A 312 -19.40 -7.53 28.46
N GLU A 313 -19.78 -6.62 29.37
CA GLU A 313 -20.29 -6.95 30.70
C GLU A 313 -21.75 -6.48 30.82
N VAL A 314 -22.60 -7.33 31.33
CA VAL A 314 -24.02 -7.03 31.51
C VAL A 314 -24.36 -7.15 32.98
N ALA A 315 -24.85 -6.07 33.57
CA ALA A 315 -25.47 -6.07 34.88
C ALA A 315 -27.00 -5.93 34.72
N SER A 316 -27.77 -6.76 35.39
CA SER A 316 -29.24 -6.71 35.30
C SER A 316 -29.94 -6.83 36.65
N ARG A 317 -31.10 -6.21 36.73
CA ARG A 317 -32.06 -6.40 37.81
C ARG A 317 -33.38 -6.81 37.22
N THR A 318 -33.85 -8.00 37.57
CA THR A 318 -35.00 -8.60 36.89
C THR A 318 -36.04 -9.08 37.90
N VAL A 319 -37.29 -9.08 37.45
CA VAL A 319 -38.42 -9.70 38.10
C VAL A 319 -38.97 -10.75 37.15
N THR A 320 -39.12 -11.98 37.68
CA THR A 320 -39.73 -13.09 36.94
C THR A 320 -41.02 -13.48 37.66
N GLU A 321 -42.15 -13.39 36.99
CA GLU A 321 -43.45 -13.73 37.52
C GLU A 321 -43.78 -15.22 37.21
N SER A 322 -44.24 -15.94 38.22
CA SER A 322 -44.62 -17.35 38.08
C SER A 322 -45.82 -17.62 38.97
N GLY A 323 -47.01 -17.46 38.43
CA GLY A 323 -48.26 -17.57 39.22
C GLY A 323 -48.30 -16.59 40.38
N PRO A 324 -48.48 -17.06 41.64
CA PRO A 324 -48.57 -16.17 42.79
C PRO A 324 -47.19 -15.72 43.33
N VAL A 325 -46.07 -16.02 42.64
CA VAL A 325 -44.71 -15.76 43.09
C VAL A 325 -43.98 -14.84 42.12
N ALA A 326 -43.31 -13.82 42.67
CA ALA A 326 -42.40 -12.95 41.93
C ALA A 326 -40.96 -13.14 42.46
N PHE A 327 -40.04 -13.51 41.56
CA PHE A 327 -38.62 -13.68 41.83
C PHE A 327 -37.85 -12.43 41.45
N HIS A 328 -37.28 -11.74 42.42
CA HIS A 328 -36.38 -10.61 42.19
C HIS A 328 -34.94 -11.12 42.11
N SER A 329 -34.29 -10.91 40.99
CA SER A 329 -32.92 -11.42 40.77
C SER A 329 -31.96 -10.30 40.33
N ARG A 330 -30.69 -10.47 40.65
CA ARG A 330 -29.56 -9.70 40.16
C ARG A 330 -28.73 -10.60 39.25
N GLY A 331 -28.53 -10.19 38.03
CA GLY A 331 -27.70 -10.90 37.05
C GLY A 331 -26.43 -10.13 36.73
N ALA A 332 -25.32 -10.88 36.62
CA ALA A 332 -24.09 -10.41 36.00
C ALA A 332 -23.69 -11.40 34.89
N ALA A 333 -23.38 -10.90 33.73
CA ALA A 333 -22.93 -11.73 32.63
C ALA A 333 -21.78 -11.08 31.90
N THR A 334 -20.90 -11.90 31.31
CA THR A 334 -19.86 -11.46 30.39
C THR A 334 -20.08 -12.15 29.05
N PHE A 335 -19.76 -11.44 27.97
CA PHE A 335 -19.78 -12.02 26.64
C PHE A 335 -18.58 -11.55 25.81
N THR A 336 -18.15 -12.41 24.90
CA THR A 336 -17.16 -12.06 23.88
C THR A 336 -17.72 -12.49 22.52
N VAL A 337 -17.76 -11.55 21.58
CA VAL A 337 -18.11 -11.80 20.19
C VAL A 337 -16.88 -11.57 19.31
N ARG A 338 -16.61 -12.51 18.41
CA ARG A 338 -15.55 -12.42 17.39
C ARG A 338 -16.18 -12.32 16.01
N LYS A 339 -15.74 -11.34 15.19
CA LYS A 339 -16.18 -11.19 13.81
C LYS A 339 -14.96 -11.22 12.89
N PRO A 340 -14.79 -12.28 12.08
CA PRO A 340 -13.65 -12.41 11.20
C PRO A 340 -13.80 -11.49 9.98
N LEU A 341 -12.66 -10.95 9.53
CA LEU A 341 -12.50 -10.06 8.38
C LEU A 341 -11.32 -10.56 7.55
N VAL A 342 -11.51 -10.70 6.25
CA VAL A 342 -10.46 -11.09 5.32
C VAL A 342 -10.42 -10.12 4.15
N VAL A 343 -9.26 -9.53 3.89
CA VAL A 343 -9.01 -8.72 2.69
C VAL A 343 -8.03 -9.48 1.81
N SER A 344 -8.48 -9.83 0.64
CA SER A 344 -7.72 -10.56 -0.38
C SER A 344 -7.74 -9.82 -1.72
N ALA A 345 -7.07 -10.37 -2.71
CA ALA A 345 -7.14 -9.86 -4.08
C ALA A 345 -8.58 -9.91 -4.67
N ALA A 346 -9.44 -10.79 -4.17
CA ALA A 346 -10.83 -10.91 -4.59
C ALA A 346 -11.75 -9.86 -3.92
N GLY A 347 -11.28 -9.15 -2.89
CA GLY A 347 -12.04 -8.15 -2.17
C GLY A 347 -12.05 -8.34 -0.66
N ILE A 348 -13.08 -7.79 -0.01
CA ILE A 348 -13.28 -7.86 1.44
C ILE A 348 -14.40 -8.86 1.72
N ASP A 349 -14.08 -9.88 2.51
CA ASP A 349 -15.04 -10.87 3.03
C ASP A 349 -15.24 -10.66 4.54
N ILE A 350 -16.49 -10.64 4.97
CA ILE A 350 -16.89 -10.40 6.35
C ILE A 350 -17.66 -11.63 6.83
N GLY A 351 -17.02 -12.45 7.66
CA GLY A 351 -17.64 -13.63 8.20
C GLY A 351 -18.72 -13.34 9.25
N ALA A 352 -19.53 -14.34 9.55
CA ALA A 352 -20.55 -14.25 10.60
C ALA A 352 -19.91 -14.07 11.99
N ALA A 353 -20.60 -13.33 12.86
CA ALA A 353 -20.16 -13.14 14.24
C ALA A 353 -20.34 -14.44 15.04
N LEU A 354 -19.33 -14.78 15.85
CA LEU A 354 -19.30 -15.94 16.73
C LEU A 354 -19.15 -15.46 18.18
N GLY A 355 -20.01 -15.96 19.08
CA GLY A 355 -20.05 -15.46 20.45
C GLY A 355 -19.91 -16.54 21.50
N THR A 356 -19.42 -16.15 22.67
CA THR A 356 -19.45 -16.90 23.92
C THR A 356 -20.00 -16.02 25.03
N ALA A 357 -20.73 -16.59 25.96
CA ALA A 357 -21.24 -15.87 27.14
C ALA A 357 -21.22 -16.73 28.39
N SER A 358 -21.09 -16.07 29.51
CA SER A 358 -21.20 -16.67 30.84
C SER A 358 -22.05 -15.76 31.71
N ASN A 359 -23.02 -16.32 32.43
CA ASN A 359 -23.85 -15.56 33.34
C ASN A 359 -23.83 -16.13 34.77
N ARG A 360 -24.09 -15.26 35.72
CA ARG A 360 -24.33 -15.60 37.12
C ARG A 360 -25.55 -14.82 37.59
N THR A 361 -26.61 -15.53 37.95
CA THR A 361 -27.84 -14.92 38.51
C THR A 361 -27.91 -15.26 40.02
N GLN A 362 -28.20 -14.24 40.80
CA GLN A 362 -28.42 -14.36 42.24
C GLN A 362 -29.86 -13.97 42.54
N LEU A 363 -30.57 -14.86 43.24
CA LEU A 363 -31.89 -14.58 43.74
C LEU A 363 -31.78 -13.61 44.93
N ALA A 364 -32.38 -12.43 44.81
CA ALA A 364 -32.36 -11.40 45.85
C ALA A 364 -33.54 -11.56 46.80
N THR A 365 -34.76 -11.70 46.28
CA THR A 365 -35.96 -11.79 47.09
C THR A 365 -37.02 -12.61 46.38
N ILE A 366 -37.86 -13.33 47.12
CA ILE A 366 -39.06 -13.98 46.62
C ILE A 366 -40.23 -13.30 47.30
N GLN A 367 -41.14 -12.76 46.51
CA GLN A 367 -42.42 -12.19 46.98
C GLN A 367 -43.55 -13.13 46.59
N THR A 368 -44.56 -13.28 47.44
CA THR A 368 -45.70 -14.14 47.16
C THR A 368 -47.01 -13.38 47.48
N SER A 369 -48.08 -13.68 46.75
CA SER A 369 -49.40 -13.14 47.05
C SER A 369 -49.91 -13.56 48.43
N PHE A 370 -49.25 -14.54 49.09
CA PHE A 370 -49.58 -15.08 50.42
C PHE A 370 -48.68 -14.54 51.54
N ASP A 371 -47.89 -13.51 51.30
CA ASP A 371 -46.95 -12.94 52.26
C ASP A 371 -47.67 -12.35 53.51
N SER A 372 -48.93 -11.99 53.38
CA SER A 372 -49.79 -11.57 54.50
C SER A 372 -50.24 -12.73 55.43
N VAL A 373 -50.05 -14.00 54.97
CA VAL A 373 -50.42 -15.20 55.74
C VAL A 373 -49.16 -15.93 56.18
N PRO A 374 -48.71 -15.84 57.47
CA PRO A 374 -47.33 -16.24 57.86
C PRO A 374 -46.95 -17.69 57.53
N ILE A 375 -47.82 -18.65 57.74
CA ILE A 375 -47.54 -20.10 57.48
C ILE A 375 -47.57 -20.38 55.97
N MET A 376 -48.58 -19.90 55.25
CA MET A 376 -48.73 -20.12 53.83
C MET A 376 -47.63 -19.44 53.04
N GLY A 377 -47.31 -18.18 53.34
CA GLY A 377 -46.21 -17.46 52.68
C GLY A 377 -44.84 -18.12 52.83
N SER A 378 -44.53 -18.67 54.03
CA SER A 378 -43.26 -19.39 54.23
C SER A 378 -43.17 -20.70 53.47
N LEU A 379 -44.26 -21.47 53.41
CA LEU A 379 -44.33 -22.74 52.66
C LEU A 379 -44.19 -22.48 51.15
N VAL A 380 -44.93 -21.51 50.61
CA VAL A 380 -44.86 -21.16 49.19
C VAL A 380 -43.48 -20.66 48.81
N ARG A 381 -42.79 -19.84 49.60
CA ARG A 381 -41.42 -19.41 49.36
C ARG A 381 -40.42 -20.56 49.36
N THR A 382 -40.57 -21.56 50.24
CA THR A 382 -39.70 -22.73 50.29
C THR A 382 -39.85 -23.57 49.02
N ILE A 383 -41.09 -23.87 48.60
CA ILE A 383 -41.37 -24.61 47.37
C ILE A 383 -40.82 -23.84 46.17
N ALA A 384 -41.08 -22.55 46.07
CA ALA A 384 -40.60 -21.68 45.00
C ALA A 384 -39.08 -21.63 44.92
N ARG A 385 -38.38 -21.61 46.06
CA ARG A 385 -36.91 -21.65 46.11
C ARG A 385 -36.37 -22.97 45.57
N ASN A 386 -36.91 -24.11 46.02
CA ASN A 386 -36.49 -25.42 45.52
C ASN A 386 -36.69 -25.53 44.02
N GLN A 387 -37.86 -25.13 43.49
CA GLN A 387 -38.14 -25.15 42.06
C GLN A 387 -37.23 -24.17 41.27
N HIS A 388 -36.86 -23.03 41.87
CA HIS A 388 -35.89 -22.10 41.26
C HIS A 388 -34.50 -22.75 41.18
N ASP A 389 -34.05 -23.44 42.23
CA ASP A 389 -32.73 -24.08 42.28
C ASP A 389 -32.64 -25.26 41.31
N GLU A 390 -33.70 -26.05 41.13
CA GLU A 390 -33.82 -27.12 40.13
C GLU A 390 -33.68 -26.58 38.69
N ASN A 391 -34.32 -25.48 38.41
CA ASN A 391 -34.34 -24.91 37.05
C ASN A 391 -33.14 -23.98 36.74
N ARG A 392 -32.30 -23.71 37.73
CA ARG A 392 -31.21 -22.72 37.65
C ARG A 392 -30.24 -22.98 36.48
N GLN A 393 -29.85 -24.25 36.27
CA GLN A 393 -28.93 -24.59 35.20
C GLN A 393 -29.56 -24.42 33.82
N ALA A 394 -30.81 -24.85 33.64
CA ALA A 394 -31.53 -24.69 32.39
C ALA A 394 -31.75 -23.21 32.04
N ALA A 395 -32.19 -22.40 33.03
CA ALA A 395 -32.33 -20.96 32.88
C ALA A 395 -31.00 -20.28 32.51
N SER A 396 -29.88 -20.69 33.14
CA SER A 396 -28.56 -20.15 32.84
C SER A 396 -28.11 -20.45 31.42
N ARG A 397 -28.35 -21.64 30.90
CA ARG A 397 -28.03 -21.98 29.49
C ARG A 397 -28.83 -21.13 28.51
N GLU A 398 -30.14 -21.03 28.71
CA GLU A 398 -31.03 -20.22 27.84
C GLU A 398 -30.64 -18.75 27.87
N VAL A 399 -30.30 -18.20 29.05
CA VAL A 399 -29.79 -16.81 29.15
C VAL A 399 -28.51 -16.61 28.36
N ASN A 400 -27.54 -17.54 28.47
CA ASN A 400 -26.29 -17.45 27.70
C ASN A 400 -26.53 -17.49 26.20
N GLU A 401 -27.38 -18.43 25.71
CA GLU A 401 -27.73 -18.54 24.30
C GLU A 401 -28.38 -17.25 23.78
N ARG A 402 -29.28 -16.65 24.55
CA ARG A 402 -29.92 -15.38 24.20
C ARG A 402 -28.95 -14.20 24.17
N ILE A 403 -28.02 -14.14 25.14
CA ILE A 403 -26.96 -13.12 25.15
C ILE A 403 -26.11 -13.26 23.88
N ILE A 404 -25.65 -14.47 23.57
CA ILE A 404 -24.86 -14.76 22.37
C ILE A 404 -25.59 -14.33 21.09
N LEU A 405 -26.84 -14.81 20.93
CA LEU A 405 -27.63 -14.48 19.73
C LEU A 405 -27.87 -12.99 19.56
N ARG A 406 -28.17 -12.26 20.66
CA ARG A 406 -28.37 -10.81 20.59
C ARG A 406 -27.08 -10.08 20.31
N ALA A 407 -26.00 -10.44 20.99
CA ALA A 407 -24.70 -9.80 20.81
C ALA A 407 -24.18 -10.04 19.38
N CYS A 408 -24.24 -11.25 18.85
CA CYS A 408 -23.83 -11.55 17.47
C CYS A 408 -24.67 -10.78 16.45
N ARG A 409 -26.00 -10.79 16.57
CA ARG A 409 -26.88 -10.03 15.69
C ARG A 409 -26.63 -8.53 15.72
N GLU A 410 -26.36 -7.98 16.91
CA GLU A 410 -26.07 -6.56 17.05
C GLU A 410 -24.73 -6.19 16.43
N VAL A 411 -23.70 -7.03 16.61
CA VAL A 411 -22.39 -6.84 15.97
C VAL A 411 -22.52 -6.95 14.43
N ASP A 412 -23.24 -7.96 13.92
CA ASP A 412 -23.46 -8.09 12.48
C ASP A 412 -24.21 -6.89 11.90
N ARG A 413 -25.31 -6.49 12.55
CA ARG A 413 -26.13 -5.35 12.14
C ARG A 413 -25.37 -4.02 12.12
N GLN A 414 -24.43 -3.81 13.06
CA GLN A 414 -23.64 -2.58 13.16
C GLN A 414 -22.40 -2.62 12.28
N ALA A 415 -21.69 -3.74 12.23
CA ALA A 415 -20.42 -3.85 11.55
C ALA A 415 -20.57 -3.89 10.02
N GLU A 416 -21.49 -4.70 9.49
CA GLU A 416 -21.64 -4.90 8.04
C GLU A 416 -21.83 -3.59 7.24
N PRO A 417 -22.78 -2.70 7.59
CA PRO A 417 -22.96 -1.47 6.81
C PRO A 417 -21.78 -0.50 6.95
N GLN A 418 -21.03 -0.56 8.04
CA GLN A 418 -19.87 0.30 8.24
C GLN A 418 -18.66 -0.17 7.44
N PHE A 419 -18.40 -1.46 7.40
CA PHE A 419 -17.36 -2.03 6.55
C PHE A 419 -17.72 -1.86 5.07
N ALA A 420 -18.97 -2.10 4.67
CA ALA A 420 -19.45 -1.84 3.32
C ALA A 420 -19.26 -0.36 2.93
N SER A 421 -19.64 0.58 3.80
CA SER A 421 -19.44 2.01 3.57
C SER A 421 -17.96 2.40 3.52
N ALA A 422 -17.09 1.78 4.32
CA ALA A 422 -15.66 2.03 4.27
C ALA A 422 -15.04 1.48 2.97
N ALA A 423 -15.41 0.27 2.59
CA ALA A 423 -14.99 -0.35 1.32
C ALA A 423 -15.41 0.51 0.11
N GLU A 424 -16.66 0.98 0.11
CA GLU A 424 -17.20 1.83 -0.94
C GLU A 424 -16.44 3.17 -1.05
N ARG A 425 -16.10 3.80 0.09
CA ARG A 425 -15.28 5.03 0.08
C ARG A 425 -13.88 4.81 -0.48
N VAL A 426 -13.25 3.68 -0.13
CA VAL A 426 -11.94 3.31 -0.70
C VAL A 426 -12.07 3.06 -2.21
N ARG A 427 -13.11 2.36 -2.62
CA ARG A 427 -13.40 2.11 -4.04
C ARG A 427 -13.55 3.41 -4.82
N GLN A 428 -14.40 4.32 -4.36
CA GLN A 428 -14.70 5.56 -5.05
C GLN A 428 -13.55 6.58 -5.03
N ARG A 429 -12.82 6.69 -3.92
CA ARG A 429 -11.79 7.74 -3.76
C ARG A 429 -10.39 7.31 -4.20
N VAL A 430 -10.13 6.01 -4.26
CA VAL A 430 -8.80 5.50 -4.58
C VAL A 430 -8.83 4.58 -5.79
N TRP A 431 -9.70 3.55 -5.76
CA TRP A 431 -9.67 2.51 -6.78
C TRP A 431 -10.20 2.99 -8.13
N GLU A 432 -11.39 3.59 -8.16
CA GLU A 432 -12.02 4.05 -9.41
C GLU A 432 -11.17 5.09 -10.17
N PRO A 433 -10.61 6.13 -9.53
CA PRO A 433 -9.71 7.04 -10.22
C PRO A 433 -8.49 6.36 -10.84
N LEU A 434 -7.90 5.39 -10.14
CA LEU A 434 -6.75 4.64 -10.66
C LEU A 434 -7.14 3.75 -11.84
N VAL A 435 -8.31 3.09 -11.77
CA VAL A 435 -8.85 2.29 -12.89
C VAL A 435 -9.14 3.17 -14.11
N GLN A 436 -9.73 4.35 -13.91
CA GLN A 436 -9.97 5.32 -14.99
C GLN A 436 -8.68 5.80 -15.67
N LEU A 437 -7.58 5.83 -14.94
CA LEU A 437 -6.24 6.11 -15.47
C LEU A 437 -5.58 4.88 -16.12
N GLY A 438 -6.25 3.72 -16.16
CA GLY A 438 -5.65 2.46 -16.63
C GLY A 438 -4.55 1.93 -15.71
N LEU A 439 -4.59 2.31 -14.44
CA LEU A 439 -3.64 1.93 -13.38
C LEU A 439 -4.32 1.10 -12.31
N GLU A 440 -5.02 0.04 -12.72
CA GLU A 440 -5.66 -0.84 -11.75
C GLU A 440 -4.63 -1.36 -10.73
N PRO A 441 -4.81 -1.04 -9.43
CA PRO A 441 -3.87 -1.50 -8.41
C PRO A 441 -3.86 -3.02 -8.34
N THR A 442 -2.76 -3.64 -8.76
CA THR A 442 -2.63 -5.09 -8.67
C THR A 442 -2.01 -5.45 -7.31
N PRO A 443 -2.72 -6.14 -6.43
CA PRO A 443 -2.14 -6.68 -5.21
C PRO A 443 -1.08 -7.71 -5.56
N VAL A 444 0.18 -7.42 -5.23
CA VAL A 444 1.27 -8.40 -5.39
C VAL A 444 1.31 -9.31 -4.17
N VAL A 445 1.18 -8.72 -2.98
CA VAL A 445 1.06 -9.45 -1.72
C VAL A 445 0.18 -8.67 -0.77
N LEU A 446 -0.81 -9.35 -0.22
CA LEU A 446 -1.54 -8.98 0.98
C LEU A 446 -1.19 -10.01 2.03
N SER A 447 -0.73 -9.61 3.20
CA SER A 447 -0.34 -10.56 4.26
C SER A 447 -0.51 -9.95 5.63
N THR A 448 -0.72 -10.81 6.61
CA THR A 448 -0.60 -10.46 8.03
C THR A 448 0.49 -11.28 8.68
N SER A 449 1.27 -10.63 9.52
CA SER A 449 2.20 -11.24 10.46
C SER A 449 1.76 -10.90 11.89
N SER A 450 2.54 -11.25 12.91
CA SER A 450 2.20 -10.97 14.31
C SER A 450 1.95 -9.48 14.56
N GLY A 451 0.67 -9.09 14.59
CA GLY A 451 0.23 -7.72 14.87
C GLY A 451 0.41 -6.71 13.73
N VAL A 452 0.82 -7.15 12.53
CA VAL A 452 1.10 -6.24 11.41
C VAL A 452 0.43 -6.74 10.13
N ALA A 453 -0.35 -5.88 9.49
CA ALA A 453 -0.87 -6.07 8.14
C ALA A 453 0.01 -5.34 7.12
N THR A 454 0.30 -5.99 6.01
CA THR A 454 1.09 -5.44 4.90
C THR A 454 0.34 -5.59 3.60
N ALA A 455 0.23 -4.49 2.85
CA ALA A 455 -0.21 -4.47 1.47
C ALA A 455 0.94 -4.01 0.57
N ARG A 456 1.28 -4.79 -0.45
CA ARG A 456 2.23 -4.44 -1.50
C ARG A 456 1.49 -4.42 -2.82
N LEU A 457 1.43 -3.25 -3.43
CA LEU A 457 0.66 -2.99 -4.63
C LEU A 457 1.58 -2.55 -5.76
N ARG A 458 1.21 -2.90 -6.98
CA ARG A 458 1.84 -2.39 -8.19
C ARG A 458 0.85 -1.49 -8.92
N LEU A 459 1.23 -0.22 -9.08
CA LEU A 459 0.54 0.78 -9.89
C LEU A 459 1.32 0.98 -11.19
N ALA A 460 0.95 0.26 -12.23
CA ALA A 460 1.58 0.34 -13.53
C ALA A 460 0.62 -0.15 -14.62
N GLY A 461 0.54 0.56 -15.71
CA GLY A 461 -0.13 0.10 -16.93
C GLY A 461 0.65 -1.05 -17.60
N ARG A 462 0.11 -1.57 -18.70
CA ARG A 462 0.73 -2.70 -19.42
C ARG A 462 2.09 -2.33 -20.04
N ASP A 463 2.24 -1.09 -20.43
CA ASP A 463 3.42 -0.48 -21.05
C ASP A 463 4.38 0.18 -20.05
N GLN A 464 4.10 0.11 -18.76
CA GLN A 464 4.85 0.79 -17.70
C GLN A 464 5.60 -0.18 -16.79
N LEU A 465 6.72 0.27 -16.26
CA LEU A 465 7.49 -0.42 -15.21
C LEU A 465 7.09 0.08 -13.82
N ALA A 466 7.51 -0.66 -12.81
CA ALA A 466 7.23 -0.34 -11.42
C ALA A 466 8.54 -0.05 -10.65
N ALA A 467 8.62 -0.37 -9.34
CA ALA A 467 9.82 -0.08 -8.57
C ALA A 467 11.01 -0.95 -9.00
N HIS A 468 12.19 -0.34 -9.07
CA HIS A 468 13.45 -1.01 -9.41
C HIS A 468 14.58 -0.68 -8.43
N THR A 469 14.34 0.20 -7.46
CA THR A 469 15.32 0.64 -6.48
C THR A 469 15.02 0.09 -5.08
N PRO A 470 16.03 0.05 -4.18
CA PRO A 470 15.85 -0.43 -2.82
C PRO A 470 14.94 0.49 -2.02
N ARG A 471 14.08 -0.12 -1.23
CA ARG A 471 13.11 0.58 -0.40
C ARG A 471 13.70 0.95 0.97
N PRO A 472 13.53 2.19 1.47
CA PRO A 472 13.94 2.57 2.82
C PRO A 472 13.17 1.75 3.87
N LYS A 473 13.87 1.28 4.90
CA LYS A 473 13.23 0.52 6.00
C LYS A 473 12.47 1.48 6.92
N PRO A 474 11.23 1.17 7.31
CA PRO A 474 10.53 1.94 8.32
C PRO A 474 11.17 1.71 9.70
N PRO A 475 11.09 2.67 10.64
CA PRO A 475 11.47 2.48 12.03
C PRO A 475 10.73 1.31 12.68
N GLY A 476 11.38 0.59 13.61
CA GLY A 476 10.84 -0.62 14.23
C GLY A 476 9.61 -0.39 15.13
N ASP A 477 9.42 0.84 15.62
CA ASP A 477 8.28 1.27 16.44
C ASP A 477 7.12 1.87 15.64
N ALA A 478 7.24 1.90 14.30
CA ALA A 478 6.22 2.44 13.42
C ALA A 478 4.90 1.66 13.52
N LEU A 479 3.81 2.38 13.76
CA LEU A 479 2.45 1.82 13.77
C LEU A 479 1.77 1.92 12.41
N LEU A 480 2.15 2.89 11.60
CA LEU A 480 1.76 3.03 10.20
C LEU A 480 3.00 3.40 9.39
N ALA A 481 3.21 2.73 8.28
CA ALA A 481 4.21 3.14 7.29
C ALA A 481 3.59 3.09 5.88
N VAL A 482 3.82 4.15 5.11
CA VAL A 482 3.42 4.28 3.72
C VAL A 482 4.66 4.61 2.91
N GLN A 483 4.90 3.85 1.85
CA GLN A 483 6.05 4.01 0.97
C GLN A 483 5.58 3.97 -0.47
N VAL A 484 5.92 4.99 -1.23
CA VAL A 484 5.52 5.17 -2.63
C VAL A 484 6.78 5.43 -3.44
N HIS A 485 7.02 4.60 -4.46
CA HIS A 485 8.09 4.80 -5.41
C HIS A 485 7.69 5.83 -6.47
N GLU A 486 8.61 6.63 -6.94
CA GLU A 486 8.39 7.65 -7.97
C GLU A 486 7.71 7.11 -9.23
N SER A 487 7.96 5.83 -9.59
CA SER A 487 7.27 5.21 -10.71
C SER A 487 5.76 5.18 -10.55
N ALA A 488 5.22 5.12 -9.33
CA ALA A 488 3.77 5.17 -9.13
C ALA A 488 3.19 6.55 -9.50
N ALA A 489 3.91 7.62 -9.12
CA ALA A 489 3.54 8.99 -9.49
C ALA A 489 3.72 9.24 -10.99
N ASN A 490 4.86 8.84 -11.55
CA ASN A 490 5.15 9.00 -12.98
C ASN A 490 4.18 8.22 -13.85
N ASN A 491 3.83 6.98 -13.46
CA ASN A 491 2.83 6.18 -14.15
C ASN A 491 1.45 6.85 -14.14
N ALA A 492 1.06 7.45 -13.01
CA ALA A 492 -0.21 8.18 -12.92
C ALA A 492 -0.20 9.44 -13.77
N VAL A 493 0.87 10.23 -13.72
CA VAL A 493 1.02 11.45 -14.51
C VAL A 493 1.00 11.16 -16.01
N ALA A 494 1.67 10.11 -16.47
CA ALA A 494 1.66 9.70 -17.88
C ALA A 494 0.24 9.38 -18.39
N ARG A 495 -0.66 8.92 -17.50
CA ARG A 495 -2.07 8.62 -17.84
C ARG A 495 -3.02 9.81 -17.75
N LEU A 496 -2.55 10.99 -17.34
CA LEU A 496 -3.38 12.20 -17.35
C LEU A 496 -3.67 12.74 -18.76
N GLY A 497 -2.98 12.23 -19.77
CA GLY A 497 -3.20 12.64 -21.16
C GLY A 497 -2.75 14.07 -21.42
N LEU A 498 -1.62 14.48 -20.84
CA LEU A 498 -1.04 15.83 -20.99
C LEU A 498 -0.10 15.94 -22.18
N SER A 499 0.54 14.83 -22.57
CA SER A 499 1.58 14.77 -23.60
C SER A 499 1.15 15.40 -24.93
N GLY A 500 1.91 16.37 -25.42
CA GLY A 500 1.69 17.07 -26.68
C GLY A 500 0.40 17.91 -26.73
N ARG A 501 -0.27 18.16 -25.59
CA ARG A 501 -1.55 18.88 -25.55
C ARG A 501 -1.41 20.28 -24.98
N ARG A 502 -2.28 21.16 -25.45
CA ARG A 502 -2.39 22.55 -25.00
C ARG A 502 -3.60 22.71 -24.08
N PHE A 503 -3.40 23.43 -22.96
CA PHE A 503 -4.44 23.74 -21.96
C PHE A 503 -4.33 25.21 -21.54
N ALA A 504 -5.47 25.87 -21.30
CA ALA A 504 -5.48 27.00 -20.37
C ALA A 504 -5.23 26.49 -18.95
N LEU A 505 -4.60 27.27 -18.06
CA LEU A 505 -4.25 26.79 -16.72
C LEU A 505 -5.47 26.37 -15.90
N GLU A 506 -6.59 27.08 -16.04
CA GLU A 506 -7.86 26.75 -15.37
C GLU A 506 -8.43 25.41 -15.88
N ASP A 507 -8.39 25.20 -17.21
CA ASP A 507 -8.85 23.96 -17.83
C ASP A 507 -7.94 22.79 -17.46
N LEU A 508 -6.64 23.02 -17.29
CA LEU A 508 -5.68 22.01 -16.82
C LEU A 508 -6.05 21.51 -15.43
N VAL A 509 -6.30 22.45 -14.48
CA VAL A 509 -6.69 22.08 -13.11
C VAL A 509 -7.97 21.26 -13.11
N THR A 510 -8.97 21.70 -13.87
CA THR A 510 -10.27 21.02 -13.99
C THR A 510 -10.11 19.63 -14.63
N THR A 511 -9.31 19.53 -15.69
CA THR A 511 -9.06 18.26 -16.39
C THR A 511 -8.33 17.25 -15.50
N VAL A 512 -7.28 17.70 -14.80
CA VAL A 512 -6.52 16.84 -13.87
C VAL A 512 -7.39 16.39 -12.71
N ALA A 513 -8.16 17.31 -12.11
CA ALA A 513 -9.07 17.00 -11.01
C ALA A 513 -10.12 15.96 -11.43
N ALA A 514 -10.73 16.13 -12.61
CA ALA A 514 -11.71 15.19 -13.15
C ALA A 514 -11.08 13.79 -13.40
N ARG A 515 -9.85 13.73 -13.93
CA ARG A 515 -9.13 12.46 -14.14
C ARG A 515 -8.76 11.76 -12.84
N LEU A 516 -8.48 12.52 -11.78
CA LEU A 516 -8.17 12.00 -10.45
C LEU A 516 -9.42 11.75 -9.59
N GLY A 517 -10.62 12.04 -10.09
CA GLY A 517 -11.88 11.86 -9.36
C GLY A 517 -12.00 12.76 -8.13
N VAL A 518 -11.36 13.94 -8.15
CA VAL A 518 -11.40 14.93 -7.06
C VAL A 518 -12.13 16.19 -7.52
N GLU A 519 -12.72 16.93 -6.58
CA GLU A 519 -13.31 18.21 -6.90
C GLU A 519 -12.23 19.22 -7.34
N PRO A 520 -12.42 19.91 -8.48
CA PRO A 520 -11.45 20.90 -8.94
C PRO A 520 -11.43 22.10 -7.98
N HIS A 521 -10.24 22.41 -7.50
CA HIS A 521 -9.99 23.63 -6.73
C HIS A 521 -9.03 24.51 -7.51
N VAL A 522 -9.56 25.48 -8.24
CA VAL A 522 -8.75 26.47 -8.97
C VAL A 522 -8.31 27.52 -7.95
N PRO A 523 -7.00 27.72 -7.73
CA PRO A 523 -6.53 28.74 -6.81
C PRO A 523 -6.84 30.15 -7.33
N ASP A 524 -7.31 31.05 -6.45
CA ASP A 524 -7.67 32.44 -6.80
C ASP A 524 -6.48 33.27 -7.32
N ASP A 525 -5.25 32.84 -6.97
CA ASP A 525 -4.00 33.48 -7.37
C ASP A 525 -3.39 32.92 -8.67
N LEU A 526 -4.10 31.99 -9.35
CA LEU A 526 -3.64 31.42 -10.61
C LEU A 526 -3.53 32.52 -11.69
N PRO A 527 -2.46 32.53 -12.49
CA PRO A 527 -2.31 33.51 -13.56
C PRO A 527 -3.41 33.37 -14.62
N GLU A 528 -4.18 34.44 -14.83
CA GLU A 528 -5.21 34.50 -15.88
C GLU A 528 -4.62 34.58 -17.28
N HIS A 529 -5.32 34.07 -18.27
CA HIS A 529 -4.95 34.11 -19.69
C HIS A 529 -3.57 33.50 -19.99
N VAL A 530 -3.19 32.47 -19.24
CA VAL A 530 -2.00 31.67 -19.51
C VAL A 530 -2.41 30.31 -20.06
N ALA A 531 -1.82 29.96 -21.22
CA ALA A 531 -1.95 28.63 -21.81
C ALA A 531 -0.59 27.95 -21.84
N VAL A 532 -0.58 26.65 -21.60
CA VAL A 532 0.61 25.80 -21.63
C VAL A 532 0.43 24.69 -22.66
N SER A 533 1.44 24.45 -23.47
CA SER A 533 1.53 23.28 -24.34
C SER A 533 2.60 22.35 -23.77
N PHE A 534 2.20 21.17 -23.38
CA PHE A 534 3.11 20.18 -22.79
C PHE A 534 3.95 19.50 -23.87
N ALA A 535 5.19 19.14 -23.54
CA ALA A 535 6.03 18.34 -24.41
C ALA A 535 5.38 16.99 -24.73
N ALA A 536 5.68 16.46 -25.92
CA ALA A 536 5.16 15.18 -26.37
C ALA A 536 5.70 14.01 -25.55
N ALA A 537 6.96 14.09 -25.09
CA ALA A 537 7.60 13.10 -24.25
C ALA A 537 7.76 13.62 -22.82
N GLU A 538 7.36 12.83 -21.81
CA GLU A 538 7.54 13.10 -20.38
C GLU A 538 7.23 14.55 -19.95
N PRO A 539 6.00 15.02 -20.14
CA PRO A 539 5.64 16.42 -19.85
C PRO A 539 5.82 16.77 -18.36
N ILE A 540 5.68 15.79 -17.47
CA ILE A 540 5.94 15.94 -16.04
C ILE A 540 6.66 14.70 -15.56
N ARG A 541 7.75 14.89 -14.81
CA ARG A 541 8.53 13.82 -14.19
C ARG A 541 8.77 14.12 -12.73
N VAL A 542 8.58 13.11 -11.89
CA VAL A 542 8.82 13.18 -10.44
C VAL A 542 9.99 12.26 -10.11
N THR A 543 10.96 12.74 -9.33
CA THR A 543 12.06 11.93 -8.80
C THR A 543 12.24 12.19 -7.30
N CYS A 544 12.63 11.16 -6.56
CA CYS A 544 12.81 11.19 -5.10
C CYS A 544 14.26 10.91 -4.75
N GLN A 545 15.08 11.94 -4.60
CA GLN A 545 16.52 11.83 -4.35
C GLN A 545 17.00 12.87 -3.35
N ASP A 546 18.07 12.57 -2.62
CA ASP A 546 18.81 13.49 -1.74
C ASP A 546 17.94 14.24 -0.72
N GLY A 547 16.92 13.56 -0.22
CA GLY A 547 15.97 14.13 0.74
C GLY A 547 14.89 15.03 0.12
N LEU A 548 14.85 15.14 -1.21
CA LEU A 548 13.93 16.01 -1.94
C LEU A 548 13.08 15.22 -2.94
N VAL A 549 11.87 15.71 -3.15
CA VAL A 549 11.00 15.33 -4.26
C VAL A 549 11.16 16.40 -5.35
N HIS A 550 11.75 16.02 -6.46
CA HIS A 550 11.94 16.90 -7.61
C HIS A 550 10.81 16.71 -8.61
N VAL A 551 10.26 17.81 -9.08
CA VAL A 551 9.23 17.84 -10.13
C VAL A 551 9.78 18.62 -11.31
N HIS A 552 9.88 17.95 -12.45
CA HIS A 552 10.27 18.55 -13.72
C HIS A 552 9.02 18.68 -14.60
N VAL A 553 8.80 19.86 -15.15
CA VAL A 553 7.70 20.14 -16.09
C VAL A 553 8.31 20.63 -17.38
N THR A 554 8.09 19.87 -18.46
CA THR A 554 8.59 20.19 -19.79
C THR A 554 7.44 20.69 -20.67
N LEU A 555 7.58 21.90 -21.19
CA LEU A 555 6.61 22.56 -22.02
C LEU A 555 7.23 22.90 -23.38
N ASP A 556 6.52 22.56 -24.46
CA ASP A 556 6.84 23.03 -25.80
C ASP A 556 6.58 24.53 -25.93
N SER A 557 5.52 25.04 -25.29
CA SER A 557 5.26 26.47 -25.22
C SER A 557 4.47 26.89 -23.96
N LEU A 558 4.68 28.14 -23.56
CA LEU A 558 3.84 28.84 -22.57
C LEU A 558 3.45 30.19 -23.22
N GLU A 559 2.16 30.44 -23.25
CA GLU A 559 1.57 31.67 -23.81
C GLU A 559 0.88 32.47 -22.71
N SER A 560 1.12 33.75 -22.68
CA SER A 560 0.40 34.70 -21.82
C SER A 560 0.02 35.89 -22.67
N SER A 561 -1.12 36.53 -22.44
CA SER A 561 -1.81 37.58 -23.20
C SER A 561 -1.00 38.36 -24.28
N ARG A 562 0.30 38.52 -24.10
CA ARG A 562 1.17 39.34 -24.97
C ARG A 562 2.50 38.69 -25.34
N ARG A 563 2.79 37.46 -24.83
CA ARG A 563 4.10 36.81 -25.01
C ARG A 563 3.96 35.31 -25.08
N SER A 564 4.83 34.70 -25.87
CA SER A 564 4.99 33.27 -25.96
C SER A 564 6.45 32.91 -25.71
N TRP A 565 6.67 31.82 -25.00
CA TRP A 565 7.98 31.23 -24.74
C TRP A 565 7.94 29.77 -25.16
N TYR A 566 9.07 29.24 -25.62
CA TYR A 566 9.19 27.90 -26.19
C TYR A 566 10.27 27.11 -25.49
N ASP A 567 10.19 25.78 -25.54
CA ASP A 567 11.17 24.82 -25.02
C ASP A 567 11.55 25.09 -23.55
N ILE A 568 10.57 25.14 -22.67
CA ILE A 568 10.74 25.48 -21.25
C ILE A 568 10.81 24.21 -20.42
N VAL A 569 11.84 24.10 -19.60
CA VAL A 569 11.87 23.12 -18.52
C VAL A 569 11.84 23.86 -17.17
N ALA A 570 10.79 23.63 -16.41
CA ALA A 570 10.67 24.13 -15.04
C ALA A 570 10.98 23.00 -14.07
N HIS A 571 11.93 23.23 -13.16
CA HIS A 571 12.30 22.31 -12.10
C HIS A 571 11.97 22.92 -10.74
N VAL A 572 11.27 22.15 -9.93
CA VAL A 572 10.87 22.51 -8.56
C VAL A 572 11.24 21.39 -7.62
N ALA A 573 11.89 21.72 -6.51
CA ALA A 573 12.21 20.77 -5.46
C ALA A 573 11.30 20.99 -4.25
N TYR A 574 10.89 19.91 -3.62
CA TYR A 574 10.09 19.90 -2.40
C TYR A 574 10.75 19.07 -1.32
N ARG A 575 10.80 19.61 -0.12
CA ARG A 575 11.30 18.91 1.06
C ARG A 575 10.13 18.35 1.87
N PRO A 576 10.17 17.08 2.26
CA PRO A 576 9.24 16.56 3.28
C PRO A 576 9.51 17.22 4.62
N VAL A 577 8.50 17.88 5.19
CA VAL A 577 8.56 18.56 6.48
C VAL A 577 7.56 17.91 7.43
N VAL A 578 8.00 17.71 8.67
CA VAL A 578 7.23 17.09 9.74
C VAL A 578 6.92 18.11 10.81
N ASP A 579 5.64 18.25 11.16
CA ASP A 579 5.16 19.01 12.30
C ASP A 579 4.17 18.15 13.10
N GLY A 580 4.67 17.44 14.11
CA GLY A 580 3.90 16.45 14.85
C GLY A 580 3.37 15.31 13.95
N MET A 581 2.06 15.26 13.76
CA MET A 581 1.41 14.35 12.82
C MET A 581 1.23 14.93 11.41
N GLN A 582 1.37 16.24 11.25
CA GLN A 582 1.28 16.86 9.93
C GLN A 582 2.57 16.60 9.17
N VAL A 583 2.43 16.03 7.98
CA VAL A 583 3.54 15.82 7.05
C VAL A 583 3.14 16.43 5.72
N CYS A 584 3.96 17.34 5.25
CA CYS A 584 3.71 18.02 3.98
C CYS A 584 5.00 18.16 3.18
N LEU A 585 4.84 18.37 1.87
CA LEU A 585 5.93 18.81 1.02
C LEU A 585 5.93 20.33 0.97
N GLU A 586 7.05 20.94 1.34
CA GLU A 586 7.29 22.37 1.23
C GLU A 586 8.29 22.64 0.12
N ARG A 587 8.02 23.67 -0.70
CA ARG A 587 8.94 24.02 -1.78
C ARG A 587 10.30 24.49 -1.24
N GLU A 588 11.36 23.83 -1.71
CA GLU A 588 12.74 24.15 -1.42
C GLU A 588 13.33 25.05 -2.49
N GLY A 589 13.77 26.23 -2.12
CA GLY A 589 14.40 27.16 -3.05
C GLY A 589 13.47 27.78 -4.12
N PRO A 590 14.05 28.46 -5.10
CA PRO A 590 13.33 29.06 -6.23
C PRO A 590 13.01 28.01 -7.30
N VAL A 591 11.99 28.29 -8.14
CA VAL A 591 11.76 27.53 -9.37
C VAL A 591 12.95 27.77 -10.31
N GLN A 592 13.60 26.70 -10.74
CA GLN A 592 14.68 26.74 -11.71
C GLN A 592 14.06 26.59 -13.12
N LEU A 593 14.43 27.48 -14.02
CA LEU A 593 13.97 27.49 -15.41
C LEU A 593 15.15 27.30 -16.33
N SER A 594 15.02 26.40 -17.29
CA SER A 594 15.99 26.17 -18.36
C SER A 594 15.30 26.08 -19.71
N GLY A 595 16.05 26.30 -20.78
CA GLY A 595 15.59 26.26 -22.16
C GLY A 595 16.24 27.32 -23.04
N PRO A 596 16.21 27.18 -24.37
CA PRO A 596 16.82 28.13 -25.30
C PRO A 596 16.13 29.51 -25.23
N GLY A 597 16.91 30.59 -25.17
CA GLY A 597 16.42 31.96 -25.24
C GLY A 597 16.01 32.61 -23.91
N HIS A 598 16.26 32.00 -22.77
CA HIS A 598 15.91 32.55 -21.45
C HIS A 598 17.01 33.45 -20.91
N GLN A 599 17.09 34.70 -21.39
CA GLN A 599 18.02 35.69 -20.88
C GLN A 599 17.29 36.96 -20.39
N GLY A 600 17.61 37.38 -19.17
CA GLY A 600 17.24 38.68 -18.64
C GLY A 600 15.76 38.87 -18.29
N ARG A 601 15.10 39.89 -18.90
CA ARG A 601 13.73 40.29 -18.57
C ARG A 601 12.66 39.20 -18.85
N MET A 602 12.92 38.26 -19.77
CA MET A 602 11.99 37.16 -20.06
C MET A 602 11.94 36.17 -18.91
N GLU A 603 13.06 35.90 -18.29
CA GLU A 603 13.16 35.01 -17.13
C GLU A 603 12.36 35.50 -15.92
N ILE A 604 12.29 36.83 -15.69
CA ILE A 604 11.53 37.43 -14.59
C ILE A 604 10.01 37.14 -14.75
N ALA A 605 9.47 37.30 -15.96
CA ALA A 605 8.05 37.05 -16.23
C ALA A 605 7.69 35.56 -16.04
N LEU A 606 8.51 34.66 -16.55
CA LEU A 606 8.33 33.21 -16.36
C LEU A 606 8.44 32.81 -14.90
N ARG A 607 9.44 33.33 -14.18
CA ARG A 607 9.59 33.09 -12.74
C ARG A 607 8.38 33.57 -11.94
N THR A 608 7.76 34.68 -12.36
CA THR A 608 6.53 35.18 -11.71
C THR A 608 5.37 34.22 -11.94
N ILE A 609 5.17 33.73 -13.17
CA ILE A 609 4.12 32.78 -13.52
C ILE A 609 4.34 31.46 -12.76
N PHE A 610 5.50 30.85 -12.89
CA PHE A 610 5.79 29.59 -12.20
C PHE A 610 5.85 29.74 -10.67
N GLY A 611 6.26 30.93 -10.16
CA GLY A 611 6.22 31.25 -8.73
C GLY A 611 4.81 31.23 -8.16
N LYS A 612 3.78 31.61 -8.96
CA LYS A 612 2.38 31.52 -8.59
C LYS A 612 1.85 30.08 -8.73
N ILE A 613 2.18 29.39 -9.81
CA ILE A 613 1.78 27.98 -10.04
C ILE A 613 2.30 27.09 -8.91
N PHE A 614 3.57 27.25 -8.56
CA PHE A 614 4.25 26.53 -7.50
C PHE A 614 4.50 27.46 -6.27
N ALA A 615 3.45 28.09 -5.76
CA ALA A 615 3.57 29.03 -4.65
C ALA A 615 4.28 28.38 -3.44
N LYS A 616 5.23 29.12 -2.83
CA LYS A 616 6.02 28.60 -1.70
C LYS A 616 5.15 28.33 -0.47
N GLU A 617 4.11 29.10 -0.32
CA GLU A 617 3.15 29.03 0.77
C GLU A 617 2.19 27.83 0.64
N ARG A 618 2.12 27.23 -0.55
CA ARG A 618 1.25 26.09 -0.85
C ARG A 618 1.94 24.79 -0.44
N ARG A 619 1.61 24.33 0.76
CA ARG A 619 2.05 23.03 1.28
C ARG A 619 1.22 21.91 0.67
N ILE A 620 1.85 20.82 0.27
CA ILE A 620 1.17 19.62 -0.26
C ILE A 620 1.08 18.61 0.89
N PRO A 621 -0.11 18.35 1.44
CA PRO A 621 -0.25 17.40 2.55
C PRO A 621 0.00 15.97 2.07
N LEU A 622 0.82 15.22 2.80
CA LEU A 622 1.08 13.80 2.54
C LEU A 622 0.17 12.86 3.35
N LEU A 623 -0.49 13.37 4.37
CA LEU A 623 -1.50 12.67 5.15
C LEU A 623 -2.85 13.36 5.02
N PRO A 624 -3.96 12.58 4.98
CA PRO A 624 -5.30 13.16 5.00
C PRO A 624 -5.51 14.06 6.23
N GLU A 625 -6.10 15.23 6.05
CA GLU A 625 -6.38 16.18 7.14
C GLU A 625 -7.18 15.55 8.27
N GLY A 626 -8.17 14.71 7.96
CA GLY A 626 -8.96 13.97 8.95
C GLY A 626 -8.17 12.96 9.78
N MET A 627 -6.95 12.57 9.35
CA MET A 627 -6.05 11.74 10.14
C MET A 627 -5.25 12.61 11.12
N ALA A 628 -4.70 13.73 10.65
CA ALA A 628 -3.89 14.63 11.47
C ALA A 628 -4.73 15.31 12.58
N SER A 629 -6.00 15.56 12.33
CA SER A 629 -6.94 16.19 13.28
C SER A 629 -7.67 15.19 14.20
N ASN A 630 -7.42 13.89 14.07
CA ASN A 630 -8.11 12.89 14.87
C ASN A 630 -7.57 12.85 16.31
N PRO A 631 -8.38 13.17 17.33
CA PRO A 631 -7.92 13.20 18.72
C PRO A 631 -7.44 11.84 19.24
N ARG A 632 -7.89 10.74 18.66
CA ARG A 632 -7.45 9.38 19.03
C ARG A 632 -6.05 9.02 18.54
N LEU A 633 -5.51 9.83 17.64
CA LEU A 633 -4.17 9.70 17.10
C LEU A 633 -3.22 10.79 17.62
N ALA A 634 -3.66 11.62 18.58
CA ALA A 634 -2.91 12.77 19.08
C ALA A 634 -1.57 12.39 19.75
N ASP A 635 -1.42 11.13 20.19
CA ASP A 635 -0.19 10.60 20.75
C ASP A 635 0.82 10.10 19.68
N LEU A 636 0.46 10.18 18.41
CA LEU A 636 1.33 9.80 17.30
C LEU A 636 2.07 10.99 16.74
N ARG A 637 3.25 10.71 16.21
CA ARG A 637 4.05 11.67 15.43
C ARG A 637 4.64 10.98 14.20
N ALA A 638 4.97 11.75 13.19
CA ALA A 638 5.75 11.25 12.08
C ALA A 638 7.23 11.10 12.53
N VAL A 639 7.75 9.89 12.39
CA VAL A 639 9.13 9.54 12.75
C VAL A 639 10.00 9.33 11.53
N GLN A 640 9.39 9.24 10.36
CA GLN A 640 10.06 9.17 9.07
C GLN A 640 9.25 9.97 8.05
N ALA A 641 9.92 10.84 7.31
CA ALA A 641 9.43 11.51 6.11
C ALA A 641 10.65 11.78 5.23
N VAL A 642 10.96 10.86 4.33
CA VAL A 642 12.19 10.89 3.54
C VAL A 642 11.90 10.63 2.07
N ALA A 643 12.66 11.31 1.19
CA ALA A 643 12.67 11.09 -0.24
C ALA A 643 14.08 10.62 -0.64
N THR A 644 14.24 9.35 -0.95
CA THR A 644 15.55 8.74 -1.26
C THR A 644 15.39 7.52 -2.15
N ASP A 645 16.36 7.30 -3.04
CA ASP A 645 16.41 6.13 -3.93
C ASP A 645 15.10 5.88 -4.71
N GLY A 646 14.47 6.93 -5.20
CA GLY A 646 13.19 6.85 -5.89
C GLY A 646 11.97 6.66 -4.97
N TRP A 647 12.14 6.60 -3.64
CA TRP A 647 11.06 6.36 -2.69
C TRP A 647 10.72 7.59 -1.85
N LEU A 648 9.45 7.91 -1.76
CA LEU A 648 8.89 8.75 -0.71
C LEU A 648 8.36 7.84 0.40
N ALA A 649 8.96 7.90 1.59
CA ALA A 649 8.60 7.05 2.72
C ALA A 649 8.16 7.87 3.91
N LEU A 650 7.04 7.47 4.50
CA LEU A 650 6.41 8.07 5.67
C LEU A 650 6.18 7.00 6.74
N ALA A 651 6.45 7.30 8.00
CA ALA A 651 6.07 6.44 9.11
C ALA A 651 5.59 7.24 10.32
N LEU A 652 4.56 6.70 11.00
CA LEU A 652 4.00 7.24 12.24
C LEU A 652 4.29 6.29 13.40
N ALA A 653 4.76 6.82 14.52
CA ALA A 653 4.98 6.08 15.76
C ALA A 653 4.43 6.85 16.96
N PRO A 654 4.24 6.18 18.12
CA PRO A 654 3.86 6.86 19.35
C PRO A 654 4.91 7.89 19.76
N THR A 655 4.46 9.02 20.28
CA THR A 655 5.34 9.97 20.95
C THR A 655 5.86 9.27 22.19
N THR A 656 7.13 8.83 22.16
CA THR A 656 7.77 8.29 23.36
C THR A 656 7.82 9.44 24.35
N THR A 657 6.93 9.47 25.32
CA THR A 657 7.21 10.22 26.55
C THR A 657 8.51 9.64 27.05
N ALA A 658 9.55 10.45 27.07
CA ALA A 658 10.79 10.12 27.78
C ALA A 658 10.41 9.94 29.26
N GLY A 659 9.81 8.79 29.55
CA GLY A 659 9.45 8.29 30.85
C GLY A 659 10.69 7.63 31.39
N VAL A 660 11.29 8.32 32.34
CA VAL A 660 12.06 7.75 33.46
C VAL A 660 12.82 6.48 33.05
N SER A 661 14.05 6.68 32.62
CA SER A 661 15.09 5.66 32.68
C SER A 661 14.97 4.99 34.05
N ALA A 662 14.39 3.80 34.08
CA ALA A 662 14.63 2.89 35.18
C ALA A 662 16.15 2.65 35.14
N ALA A 663 16.86 3.30 36.04
CA ALA A 663 18.26 3.05 36.30
C ALA A 663 18.42 1.51 36.41
N PRO A 664 19.48 0.95 35.82
CA PRO A 664 19.74 -0.46 36.01
C PRO A 664 19.87 -0.68 37.51
N ALA A 665 19.03 -1.57 38.07
CA ALA A 665 19.16 -2.02 39.43
C ALA A 665 20.59 -2.57 39.57
N THR A 666 21.42 -1.83 40.30
CA THR A 666 22.71 -2.27 40.77
C THR A 666 22.47 -3.57 41.51
N ALA A 667 22.82 -4.66 40.90
CA ALA A 667 22.93 -5.95 41.56
C ALA A 667 24.04 -5.83 42.62
N THR A 668 23.62 -5.57 43.85
CA THR A 668 24.47 -5.67 45.03
C THR A 668 24.84 -7.14 45.15
N GLY A 669 26.12 -7.40 45.05
CA GLY A 669 26.70 -8.74 45.17
C GLY A 669 26.41 -9.37 46.52
N ALA A 670 26.08 -10.63 46.49
CA ALA A 670 26.23 -11.55 47.59
C ALA A 670 27.13 -12.72 47.14
N PRO A 671 28.00 -13.20 48.02
CA PRO A 671 29.18 -13.97 47.63
C PRO A 671 28.85 -15.43 47.35
N ALA A 672 29.60 -15.95 46.40
CA ALA A 672 29.71 -17.36 46.10
C ALA A 672 30.09 -18.19 47.35
N GLN A 673 29.25 -19.16 47.77
CA GLN A 673 29.70 -20.29 48.55
C GLN A 673 29.77 -21.54 47.67
N ARG A 674 31.05 -21.96 47.52
CA ARG A 674 31.44 -23.28 47.05
C ARG A 674 30.75 -24.38 47.90
N LEU A 675 30.20 -25.35 47.24
CA LEU A 675 30.15 -26.71 47.77
C LEU A 675 30.54 -27.70 46.67
N LEU A 676 31.78 -28.15 46.85
CA LEU A 676 32.37 -29.34 46.24
C LEU A 676 31.76 -30.59 46.91
N ARG A 677 31.61 -31.62 46.10
CA ARG A 677 31.80 -33.06 46.36
C ARG A 677 30.56 -33.97 46.43
N ARG A 678 30.79 -34.95 45.56
CA ARG A 678 30.59 -36.42 45.61
C ARG A 678 29.21 -36.89 45.09
N ARG A 679 29.17 -37.74 44.10
CA ARG A 679 29.91 -38.88 43.53
C ARG A 679 29.52 -39.01 42.07
#